data_c5387d780ac7fa5f5fc33e41ba22d27a
#
_entry.id   c5387d780ac7fa5f5fc33e41ba22d27a
#
_cell.length_a   1.000
_cell.length_b   1.000
_cell.length_c   1.000
_cell.angle_alpha   90.00
_cell.angle_beta   90.00
_cell.angle_gamma   90.00
#
_symmetry.space_group_name_H-M   'P 1'
#
loop_
_entity.id
_entity.type
_entity.pdbx_description
1 polymer ?
#
loop_
_entity_poly.entity_id
_entity_poly.type
_entity_poly.pdbx_seq_one_letter_code
_entity_poly.pdbx_strand_id
1 'polypeptide(L)'
;MSNLSDLLPSGAGGKSFDFVASGTLASGQTVGLTSDGKVEAIAGVTENVGSSTQISTGNFAYPVGVYDTTNDKVVVLYSGPSNRAYAVVGDVSGTSISFGSEVEAVNDTCYYQAGAFDSNTGKVLLCYADYSNGEIGNAVVGTVSGTSISFGSVTTFNTASTSYISAIYDPSAQKIVIGYKDSSSGGRLIAATISGTSVSFGSEYNFNSGTTTFISLSYDSSQNKILVFYRDGGNSNYPTCIVASLSGTAFSFGSEVILVSRATENHGSSYTANGKHLLVYRNDGSPNNLSSVVIATVSGTSVSFGTETATTVRFSTAPYVPVVYDSLANKVIIFGRNQDNSYYPTYLVATISGTAITLDSPVVVQSVTSYEQAACYDPDEQKSVFFWPTSSRNIPVGAVFTVGSTNVSSYVGITEAAISDTATGTVTLQGGVSTGGNLLPYAPSFGTASEFSAANTTKTAVAFDSSNNKIVVVYNNPSDSLYGTAIVGTVSGSSITYGSPFRLRTSSINYPTVTFDSTANKVNIVFTNDLNSNRLECMTGTISGTSISAASAILVNGSNGATYVSSAFDVNANRLVICWVNTSNSSYGTAAVGTYNSGTGQQGFGSPVVFNSGTTSACAAVYDSNSNKVVTAYQDSGNSGHGTAIVGTVSGTSISFGSEAVFESANSFLMAGTFDSNANKAVFTYQSGSKGKAVVGTVSGTSISFGSSVNFDESSASLMSNSFDTSSNKVVICFQDTANSNVGTAVFGTVSGTSISFAASSAFVGGGITSNISTTFDSNVNKTIVTFVDGSDSTKGKALTITESNALTIGSTYYVQDDGTLGTGSTSIVAGEALSTTSINLVNT
;
A
#
# COMPACT_ATOMS: atom_id res chain seq x y z
N MET A 1 -35.55 28.97 -14.07
CA MET A 1 -34.17 28.69 -13.63
C MET A 1 -33.69 29.99 -12.99
N SER A 2 -33.61 30.04 -11.68
CA SER A 2 -33.08 31.21 -10.95
C SER A 2 -31.58 31.27 -11.23
N ASN A 3 -31.09 32.47 -11.62
CA ASN A 3 -29.70 32.70 -11.90
C ASN A 3 -28.90 32.48 -10.61
N LEU A 4 -27.78 31.74 -10.65
CA LEU A 4 -26.88 31.53 -9.52
C LEU A 4 -26.40 32.86 -8.90
N SER A 5 -26.39 33.95 -9.68
CA SER A 5 -26.12 35.33 -9.22
C SER A 5 -27.13 35.88 -8.20
N ASP A 6 -28.34 35.30 -8.10
CA ASP A 6 -29.41 35.77 -7.19
C ASP A 6 -29.29 35.11 -5.79
N LEU A 7 -28.38 34.19 -5.64
CA LEU A 7 -28.10 33.47 -4.37
C LEU A 7 -26.82 33.96 -3.66
N LEU A 8 -26.10 34.90 -4.24
CA LEU A 8 -24.86 35.44 -3.67
C LEU A 8 -25.14 36.76 -2.89
N PRO A 9 -24.51 36.99 -1.74
CA PRO A 9 -24.61 38.27 -1.02
C PRO A 9 -24.19 39.43 -1.93
N SER A 10 -24.91 40.56 -1.87
CA SER A 10 -24.58 41.77 -2.59
C SER A 10 -23.16 42.25 -2.24
N GLY A 11 -22.25 42.14 -3.22
CA GLY A 11 -20.81 42.43 -3.06
C GLY A 11 -19.87 41.33 -3.49
N ALA A 12 -20.37 40.15 -3.84
CA ALA A 12 -19.59 39.08 -4.46
C ALA A 12 -19.37 39.35 -5.94
N GLY A 13 -18.58 40.37 -6.28
CA GLY A 13 -18.05 40.58 -7.61
C GLY A 13 -17.02 39.48 -7.93
N GLY A 14 -17.08 38.90 -9.11
CA GLY A 14 -16.10 37.91 -9.58
C GLY A 14 -14.68 38.41 -9.36
N LYS A 15 -13.82 37.57 -8.79
CA LYS A 15 -12.45 37.88 -8.45
C LYS A 15 -11.52 37.12 -9.33
N SER A 16 -10.51 37.82 -9.83
CA SER A 16 -9.55 37.28 -10.79
C SER A 16 -8.19 37.17 -10.13
N PHE A 17 -7.52 36.05 -10.38
CA PHE A 17 -6.15 35.81 -9.94
C PHE A 17 -5.32 35.31 -11.11
N ASP A 18 -4.02 35.57 -11.03
CA ASP A 18 -3.08 35.11 -12.03
C ASP A 18 -2.52 33.74 -11.64
N PHE A 19 -2.64 32.80 -12.57
CA PHE A 19 -2.12 31.45 -12.44
C PHE A 19 -1.23 31.11 -13.62
N VAL A 20 -0.24 30.24 -13.40
CA VAL A 20 0.54 29.64 -14.47
C VAL A 20 -0.26 28.50 -15.09
N ALA A 21 -0.37 28.45 -16.39
CA ALA A 21 -1.07 27.40 -17.11
C ALA A 21 -0.22 26.13 -17.21
N SER A 22 -0.83 24.98 -17.00
CA SER A 22 -0.34 23.66 -17.38
C SER A 22 -1.10 23.23 -18.61
N GLY A 23 -0.48 23.33 -19.78
CA GLY A 23 -1.14 23.25 -21.07
C GLY A 23 -1.76 24.58 -21.56
N THR A 24 -2.11 24.65 -22.85
CA THR A 24 -2.75 25.84 -23.44
C THR A 24 -4.22 25.89 -23.04
N LEU A 25 -4.66 27.01 -22.49
CA LEU A 25 -6.02 27.25 -22.03
C LEU A 25 -6.72 28.24 -22.97
N ALA A 26 -7.97 27.95 -23.31
CA ALA A 26 -8.82 28.89 -24.10
C ALA A 26 -9.42 29.95 -23.16
N SER A 27 -9.87 31.10 -23.76
CA SER A 27 -10.67 32.06 -23.01
C SER A 27 -12.02 31.47 -22.63
N GLY A 28 -12.46 31.70 -21.42
CA GLY A 28 -13.70 31.13 -20.89
C GLY A 28 -13.62 29.65 -20.52
N GLN A 29 -12.41 29.09 -20.44
CA GLN A 29 -12.19 27.71 -20.06
C GLN A 29 -12.34 27.54 -18.56
N THR A 30 -13.08 26.52 -18.14
CA THR A 30 -13.06 26.05 -16.74
C THR A 30 -11.71 25.41 -16.43
N VAL A 31 -11.11 25.80 -15.31
CA VAL A 31 -9.79 25.32 -14.92
C VAL A 31 -9.79 24.76 -13.50
N GLY A 32 -8.98 23.72 -13.31
CA GLY A 32 -8.65 23.12 -12.04
C GLY A 32 -7.21 23.45 -11.63
N LEU A 33 -6.94 23.39 -10.33
CA LEU A 33 -5.59 23.55 -9.78
C LEU A 33 -4.86 22.19 -9.83
N THR A 34 -3.65 22.19 -10.35
CA THR A 34 -2.75 21.03 -10.33
C THR A 34 -2.00 20.97 -9.01
N SER A 35 -1.41 19.81 -8.69
CA SER A 35 -0.64 19.61 -7.45
C SER A 35 0.61 20.50 -7.34
N ASP A 36 1.09 21.06 -8.45
CA ASP A 36 2.20 22.01 -8.51
C ASP A 36 1.75 23.48 -8.56
N GLY A 37 0.47 23.75 -8.23
CA GLY A 37 -0.08 25.11 -8.12
C GLY A 37 -0.38 25.81 -9.46
N LYS A 38 -0.27 25.09 -10.56
CA LYS A 38 -0.70 25.60 -11.87
C LYS A 38 -2.19 25.37 -12.10
N VAL A 39 -2.75 25.96 -13.13
CA VAL A 39 -4.11 25.66 -13.58
C VAL A 39 -4.09 24.91 -14.91
N GLU A 40 -4.91 23.89 -15.01
CA GLU A 40 -5.14 23.13 -16.23
C GLU A 40 -6.61 23.16 -16.62
N ALA A 41 -6.90 22.93 -17.88
CA ALA A 41 -8.27 22.78 -18.33
C ALA A 41 -8.94 21.65 -17.57
N ILE A 42 -10.10 21.91 -16.97
CA ILE A 42 -11.00 20.81 -16.58
C ILE A 42 -11.56 20.25 -17.90
N ALA A 43 -10.76 19.42 -18.53
CA ALA A 43 -11.27 18.48 -19.51
C ALA A 43 -11.68 17.25 -18.71
N GLY A 44 -12.95 16.89 -18.76
CA GLY A 44 -13.31 15.54 -18.39
C GLY A 44 -12.40 14.62 -19.20
N VAL A 45 -11.69 13.69 -18.55
CA VAL A 45 -10.99 12.64 -19.29
C VAL A 45 -12.07 11.91 -20.06
N THR A 46 -12.09 12.10 -21.38
CA THR A 46 -13.08 11.46 -22.23
C THR A 46 -12.81 9.97 -22.23
N GLU A 47 -13.83 9.20 -21.90
CA GLU A 47 -13.77 7.75 -22.01
C GLU A 47 -13.36 7.36 -23.42
N ASN A 48 -12.30 6.60 -23.57
CA ASN A 48 -11.73 6.27 -24.87
C ASN A 48 -11.04 4.91 -24.89
N VAL A 49 -11.25 4.16 -25.97
CA VAL A 49 -10.42 3.01 -26.32
C VAL A 49 -9.43 3.47 -27.38
N GLY A 50 -8.15 3.39 -27.07
CA GLY A 50 -7.06 3.72 -28.00
C GLY A 50 -7.02 2.81 -29.21
N SER A 51 -6.12 3.09 -30.14
CA SER A 51 -5.95 2.26 -31.33
C SER A 51 -5.48 0.85 -30.95
N SER A 52 -6.10 -0.16 -31.54
CA SER A 52 -5.72 -1.54 -31.30
C SER A 52 -4.42 -1.89 -32.00
N THR A 53 -3.53 -2.60 -31.28
CA THR A 53 -2.27 -3.16 -31.81
C THR A 53 -2.37 -4.67 -31.85
N GLN A 54 -1.91 -5.26 -32.96
CA GLN A 54 -1.93 -6.72 -33.16
C GLN A 54 -0.92 -7.42 -32.23
N ILE A 55 -1.38 -8.50 -31.56
CA ILE A 55 -0.57 -9.34 -30.68
C ILE A 55 0.12 -10.45 -31.47
N SER A 56 -0.65 -11.18 -32.28
CA SER A 56 -0.16 -12.28 -33.12
C SER A 56 -1.09 -12.49 -34.33
N THR A 57 -0.76 -13.45 -35.18
CA THR A 57 -1.60 -13.81 -36.36
C THR A 57 -2.38 -15.10 -36.16
N GLY A 58 -2.19 -15.79 -35.03
CA GLY A 58 -2.72 -17.11 -34.75
C GLY A 58 -4.00 -17.14 -33.95
N ASN A 59 -4.33 -18.34 -33.47
CA ASN A 59 -5.44 -18.60 -32.56
C ASN A 59 -5.25 -17.82 -31.23
N PHE A 60 -6.36 -17.43 -30.61
CA PHE A 60 -6.38 -16.74 -29.32
C PHE A 60 -7.53 -17.28 -28.48
N ALA A 61 -7.20 -18.26 -27.65
CA ALA A 61 -8.17 -18.90 -26.76
C ALA A 61 -7.68 -18.85 -25.30
N TYR A 62 -8.61 -18.83 -24.37
CA TYR A 62 -8.34 -18.72 -22.93
C TYR A 62 -7.35 -17.61 -22.55
N PRO A 63 -7.52 -16.40 -23.07
CA PRO A 63 -6.58 -15.33 -22.81
C PRO A 63 -6.65 -14.85 -21.36
N VAL A 64 -5.48 -14.44 -20.83
CA VAL A 64 -5.33 -13.85 -19.49
C VAL A 64 -4.40 -12.66 -19.61
N GLY A 65 -4.82 -11.52 -19.05
CA GLY A 65 -3.99 -10.35 -18.88
C GLY A 65 -3.40 -10.30 -17.47
N VAL A 66 -2.10 -10.12 -17.35
CA VAL A 66 -1.39 -10.00 -16.08
C VAL A 66 -0.51 -8.76 -16.14
N TYR A 67 -0.47 -7.97 -15.08
CA TYR A 67 0.42 -6.83 -14.96
C TYR A 67 1.64 -7.18 -14.10
N ASP A 68 2.83 -6.97 -14.64
CA ASP A 68 4.13 -7.14 -13.98
C ASP A 68 4.57 -5.79 -13.39
N THR A 69 4.31 -5.59 -12.11
CA THR A 69 4.67 -4.34 -11.40
C THR A 69 6.17 -4.14 -11.21
N THR A 70 7.00 -5.16 -11.45
CA THR A 70 8.47 -5.05 -11.32
C THR A 70 9.10 -4.46 -12.58
N ASN A 71 8.57 -4.82 -13.73
CA ASN A 71 9.10 -4.40 -15.03
C ASN A 71 8.22 -3.35 -15.70
N ASP A 72 7.07 -2.99 -15.10
CA ASP A 72 6.10 -2.08 -15.69
C ASP A 72 5.64 -2.57 -17.07
N LYS A 73 5.12 -3.79 -17.09
CA LYS A 73 4.72 -4.45 -18.35
C LYS A 73 3.43 -5.25 -18.19
N VAL A 74 2.68 -5.26 -19.26
CA VAL A 74 1.53 -6.14 -19.42
C VAL A 74 1.97 -7.46 -20.04
N VAL A 75 1.56 -8.57 -19.45
CA VAL A 75 1.82 -9.92 -20.01
C VAL A 75 0.49 -10.54 -20.44
N VAL A 76 0.39 -10.92 -21.69
CA VAL A 76 -0.79 -11.62 -22.24
C VAL A 76 -0.44 -13.09 -22.41
N LEU A 77 -1.17 -13.96 -21.71
CA LEU A 77 -1.05 -15.39 -21.78
C LEU A 77 -2.24 -15.94 -22.55
N TYR A 78 -2.06 -16.88 -23.46
CA TYR A 78 -3.16 -17.43 -24.26
C TYR A 78 -2.82 -18.76 -24.92
N SER A 79 -3.86 -19.52 -25.31
CA SER A 79 -3.69 -20.68 -26.20
C SER A 79 -3.63 -20.17 -27.64
N GLY A 80 -2.46 -20.24 -28.23
CA GLY A 80 -2.14 -19.81 -29.59
C GLY A 80 -2.22 -20.94 -30.63
N PRO A 81 -1.33 -20.93 -31.65
CA PRO A 81 -1.31 -21.96 -32.69
C PRO A 81 -1.21 -23.39 -32.11
N SER A 82 -1.96 -24.32 -32.69
CA SER A 82 -2.07 -25.70 -32.20
C SER A 82 -2.57 -25.84 -30.76
N ASN A 83 -3.26 -24.82 -30.22
CA ASN A 83 -3.71 -24.72 -28.83
C ASN A 83 -2.57 -24.84 -27.79
N ARG A 84 -1.35 -24.50 -28.14
CA ARG A 84 -0.24 -24.41 -27.20
C ARG A 84 -0.29 -23.13 -26.40
N ALA A 85 0.36 -23.10 -25.25
CA ALA A 85 0.42 -21.87 -24.46
C ALA A 85 1.51 -20.93 -25.00
N TYR A 86 1.11 -19.67 -25.20
CA TYR A 86 1.97 -18.57 -25.63
C TYR A 86 1.86 -17.40 -24.65
N ALA A 87 2.88 -16.57 -24.71
CA ALA A 87 2.89 -15.29 -24.01
C ALA A 87 3.47 -14.18 -24.90
N VAL A 88 2.95 -12.97 -24.70
CA VAL A 88 3.48 -11.75 -25.31
C VAL A 88 3.56 -10.69 -24.23
N VAL A 89 4.64 -9.90 -24.24
CA VAL A 89 4.84 -8.79 -23.31
C VAL A 89 4.49 -7.48 -24.01
N GLY A 90 3.60 -6.69 -23.41
CA GLY A 90 3.16 -5.39 -23.89
C GLY A 90 3.74 -4.26 -23.05
N ASP A 91 4.04 -3.16 -23.73
CA ASP A 91 4.51 -1.90 -23.15
C ASP A 91 3.46 -0.83 -23.43
N VAL A 92 2.84 -0.31 -22.36
CA VAL A 92 1.81 0.72 -22.44
C VAL A 92 2.49 2.08 -22.39
N SER A 93 2.03 3.00 -23.20
CA SER A 93 2.47 4.40 -23.21
C SER A 93 1.33 5.31 -23.63
N GLY A 94 0.79 6.05 -22.67
CA GLY A 94 -0.35 6.94 -22.88
C GLY A 94 -1.61 6.19 -23.33
N THR A 95 -2.04 6.33 -24.57
CA THR A 95 -3.22 5.64 -25.14
C THR A 95 -2.86 4.50 -26.10
N SER A 96 -1.60 4.10 -26.13
CA SER A 96 -1.08 3.09 -27.05
C SER A 96 -0.46 1.93 -26.29
N ILE A 97 -0.44 0.76 -26.92
CA ILE A 97 0.32 -0.40 -26.45
C ILE A 97 1.17 -0.95 -27.60
N SER A 98 2.40 -1.29 -27.33
CA SER A 98 3.28 -2.02 -28.24
C SER A 98 3.58 -3.41 -27.68
N PHE A 99 3.77 -4.39 -28.55
CA PHE A 99 4.05 -5.78 -28.13
C PHE A 99 5.42 -6.24 -28.62
N GLY A 100 6.09 -7.01 -27.74
CA GLY A 100 7.28 -7.77 -28.10
C GLY A 100 6.94 -9.02 -28.95
N SER A 101 7.92 -9.88 -29.15
CA SER A 101 7.72 -11.12 -29.90
C SER A 101 6.92 -12.13 -29.08
N GLU A 102 6.07 -12.90 -29.78
CA GLU A 102 5.36 -14.06 -29.23
C GLU A 102 6.37 -15.13 -28.78
N VAL A 103 6.19 -15.68 -27.60
CA VAL A 103 7.02 -16.76 -27.03
C VAL A 103 6.14 -17.95 -26.69
N GLU A 104 6.48 -19.13 -27.20
CA GLU A 104 5.85 -20.38 -26.78
C GLU A 104 6.27 -20.73 -25.35
N ALA A 105 5.32 -20.75 -24.43
CA ALA A 105 5.56 -21.05 -23.02
C ALA A 105 5.72 -22.56 -22.80
N VAL A 106 4.85 -23.36 -23.40
CA VAL A 106 4.86 -24.81 -23.33
C VAL A 106 4.33 -25.43 -24.63
N ASN A 107 4.83 -26.60 -24.96
CA ASN A 107 4.45 -27.36 -26.17
C ASN A 107 3.27 -28.33 -25.91
N ASP A 108 2.43 -28.07 -24.92
CA ASP A 108 1.28 -28.88 -24.57
C ASP A 108 -0.01 -28.26 -25.16
N THR A 109 -1.04 -29.08 -25.36
CA THR A 109 -2.38 -28.54 -25.67
C THR A 109 -3.01 -27.99 -24.42
N CYS A 110 -3.12 -26.68 -24.33
CA CYS A 110 -3.46 -25.96 -23.11
C CYS A 110 -4.86 -25.36 -23.15
N TYR A 111 -5.70 -25.71 -22.15
CA TYR A 111 -7.00 -25.12 -21.94
C TYR A 111 -7.12 -24.52 -20.53
N TYR A 112 -8.17 -23.72 -20.30
CA TYR A 112 -8.47 -23.10 -19.01
C TYR A 112 -7.26 -22.37 -18.41
N GLN A 113 -6.55 -21.57 -19.20
CA GLN A 113 -5.41 -20.82 -18.71
C GLN A 113 -5.81 -19.81 -17.65
N ALA A 114 -4.93 -19.66 -16.67
CA ALA A 114 -4.96 -18.61 -15.65
C ALA A 114 -3.54 -18.11 -15.38
N GLY A 115 -3.41 -16.89 -14.94
CA GLY A 115 -2.12 -16.31 -14.64
C GLY A 115 -2.16 -15.34 -13.49
N ALA A 116 -1.07 -15.23 -12.76
CA ALA A 116 -0.89 -14.24 -11.71
C ALA A 116 0.57 -13.77 -11.64
N PHE A 117 0.75 -12.53 -11.21
CA PHE A 117 2.08 -11.97 -10.97
C PHE A 117 2.41 -12.06 -9.48
N ASP A 118 3.56 -12.66 -9.18
CA ASP A 118 4.15 -12.69 -7.84
C ASP A 118 5.08 -11.49 -7.66
N SER A 119 4.59 -10.44 -7.00
CA SER A 119 5.36 -9.22 -6.77
C SER A 119 6.56 -9.41 -5.83
N ASN A 120 6.57 -10.48 -5.02
CA ASN A 120 7.70 -10.80 -4.15
C ASN A 120 8.90 -11.33 -4.93
N THR A 121 8.66 -12.11 -5.98
CA THR A 121 9.73 -12.70 -6.80
C THR A 121 9.93 -12.02 -8.16
N GLY A 122 9.03 -11.11 -8.56
CA GLY A 122 9.03 -10.48 -9.88
C GLY A 122 8.79 -11.50 -11.02
N LYS A 123 7.88 -12.46 -10.80
CA LYS A 123 7.60 -13.54 -11.74
C LYS A 123 6.13 -13.68 -12.07
N VAL A 124 5.85 -14.12 -13.28
CA VAL A 124 4.52 -14.49 -13.74
C VAL A 124 4.36 -16.01 -13.62
N LEU A 125 3.26 -16.48 -13.05
CA LEU A 125 2.90 -17.89 -13.10
C LEU A 125 1.81 -18.09 -14.14
N LEU A 126 2.03 -18.98 -15.11
CA LEU A 126 1.02 -19.50 -16.01
C LEU A 126 0.54 -20.86 -15.48
N CYS A 127 -0.76 -21.00 -15.28
CA CYS A 127 -1.44 -22.26 -14.93
C CYS A 127 -2.33 -22.69 -16.09
N TYR A 128 -2.41 -23.99 -16.35
CA TYR A 128 -3.21 -24.53 -17.46
C TYR A 128 -3.61 -25.99 -17.23
N ALA A 129 -4.66 -26.43 -17.93
CA ALA A 129 -4.99 -27.84 -18.06
C ALA A 129 -4.30 -28.41 -19.31
N ASP A 130 -3.47 -29.43 -19.12
CA ASP A 130 -2.77 -30.12 -20.19
C ASP A 130 -3.67 -31.19 -20.83
N TYR A 131 -4.35 -30.79 -21.90
CA TYR A 131 -5.26 -31.66 -22.62
C TYR A 131 -4.53 -32.82 -23.35
N SER A 132 -3.24 -32.66 -23.64
CA SER A 132 -2.43 -33.71 -24.25
C SER A 132 -2.18 -34.88 -23.29
N ASN A 133 -2.28 -34.62 -21.98
CA ASN A 133 -1.93 -35.59 -20.94
C ASN A 133 -3.09 -35.75 -19.91
N GLY A 134 -4.30 -35.99 -20.40
CA GLY A 134 -5.46 -36.27 -19.55
C GLY A 134 -5.99 -35.08 -18.73
N GLU A 135 -5.75 -33.89 -19.22
CA GLU A 135 -6.20 -32.62 -18.61
C GLU A 135 -5.59 -32.33 -17.23
N ILE A 136 -4.42 -32.88 -16.92
CA ILE A 136 -3.74 -32.62 -15.65
C ILE A 136 -3.44 -31.13 -15.47
N GLY A 137 -3.43 -30.66 -14.20
CA GLY A 137 -3.15 -29.27 -13.89
C GLY A 137 -1.66 -29.00 -13.83
N ASN A 138 -1.14 -28.17 -14.72
CA ASN A 138 0.26 -27.80 -14.83
C ASN A 138 0.46 -26.31 -14.65
N ALA A 139 1.66 -25.92 -14.20
CA ALA A 139 2.07 -24.53 -14.14
C ALA A 139 3.53 -24.35 -14.54
N VAL A 140 3.86 -23.16 -15.06
CA VAL A 140 5.22 -22.78 -15.45
C VAL A 140 5.49 -21.31 -15.07
N VAL A 141 6.72 -21.05 -14.62
CA VAL A 141 7.16 -19.71 -14.18
C VAL A 141 7.74 -18.94 -15.34
N GLY A 142 7.21 -17.74 -15.60
CA GLY A 142 7.70 -16.77 -16.58
C GLY A 142 8.56 -15.68 -15.94
N THR A 143 9.62 -15.30 -16.61
CA THR A 143 10.50 -14.18 -16.25
C THR A 143 10.48 -13.15 -17.37
N VAL A 144 9.98 -11.96 -17.09
CA VAL A 144 9.95 -10.83 -18.03
C VAL A 144 11.30 -10.12 -18.03
N SER A 145 11.75 -9.71 -19.22
CA SER A 145 12.94 -8.90 -19.41
C SER A 145 12.73 -7.98 -20.62
N GLY A 146 12.56 -6.68 -20.37
CA GLY A 146 12.12 -5.74 -21.40
C GLY A 146 10.76 -6.16 -21.98
N THR A 147 10.66 -6.31 -23.30
CA THR A 147 9.45 -6.77 -23.99
C THR A 147 9.48 -8.27 -24.33
N SER A 148 10.31 -9.05 -23.67
CA SER A 148 10.40 -10.50 -23.85
C SER A 148 10.10 -11.24 -22.54
N ILE A 149 9.74 -12.52 -22.64
CA ILE A 149 9.51 -13.40 -21.50
C ILE A 149 10.18 -14.75 -21.75
N SER A 150 10.74 -15.34 -20.71
CA SER A 150 11.29 -16.70 -20.76
C SER A 150 10.64 -17.57 -19.71
N PHE A 151 10.52 -18.88 -19.96
CA PHE A 151 9.84 -19.81 -19.08
C PHE A 151 10.78 -20.85 -18.48
N GLY A 152 10.50 -21.24 -17.23
CA GLY A 152 11.17 -22.32 -16.52
C GLY A 152 10.62 -23.70 -16.89
N SER A 153 10.78 -24.67 -16.01
CA SER A 153 10.27 -26.03 -16.20
C SER A 153 8.80 -26.14 -15.75
N VAL A 154 8.03 -26.93 -16.48
CA VAL A 154 6.65 -27.27 -16.12
C VAL A 154 6.63 -28.08 -14.83
N THR A 155 5.69 -27.78 -13.95
CA THR A 155 5.46 -28.52 -12.69
C THR A 155 3.96 -28.79 -12.54
N THR A 156 3.59 -30.04 -12.26
CA THR A 156 2.21 -30.47 -12.08
C THR A 156 1.70 -30.12 -10.69
N PHE A 157 0.56 -29.43 -10.59
CA PHE A 157 -0.12 -29.15 -9.33
C PHE A 157 -1.32 -30.07 -9.08
N ASN A 158 -1.90 -30.68 -10.13
CA ASN A 158 -2.96 -31.69 -10.03
C ASN A 158 -2.76 -32.77 -11.08
N THR A 159 -2.69 -34.03 -10.66
CA THR A 159 -2.56 -35.20 -11.54
C THR A 159 -3.86 -35.73 -12.11
N ALA A 160 -4.99 -35.14 -11.72
CA ALA A 160 -6.33 -35.47 -12.21
C ALA A 160 -6.80 -34.42 -13.24
N SER A 161 -7.89 -34.73 -13.97
CA SER A 161 -8.47 -33.76 -14.90
C SER A 161 -8.83 -32.46 -14.20
N THR A 162 -8.37 -31.35 -14.74
CA THR A 162 -8.42 -30.00 -14.17
C THR A 162 -9.14 -29.07 -15.13
N SER A 163 -10.04 -28.23 -14.60
CA SER A 163 -10.76 -27.24 -15.41
C SER A 163 -11.16 -26.03 -14.58
N TYR A 164 -11.65 -24.96 -15.23
CA TYR A 164 -12.09 -23.72 -14.58
C TYR A 164 -11.02 -23.14 -13.65
N ILE A 165 -9.79 -23.05 -14.13
CA ILE A 165 -8.65 -22.55 -13.34
C ILE A 165 -8.76 -21.03 -13.18
N SER A 166 -8.52 -20.56 -11.98
CA SER A 166 -8.35 -19.14 -11.64
C SER A 166 -7.12 -18.98 -10.75
N ALA A 167 -6.34 -17.94 -10.94
CA ALA A 167 -5.13 -17.69 -10.16
C ALA A 167 -5.05 -16.24 -9.67
N ILE A 168 -4.59 -16.05 -8.44
CA ILE A 168 -4.41 -14.73 -7.86
C ILE A 168 -3.23 -14.73 -6.91
N TYR A 169 -2.53 -13.60 -6.78
CA TYR A 169 -1.45 -13.43 -5.82
C TYR A 169 -1.99 -12.96 -4.47
N ASP A 170 -1.55 -13.62 -3.41
CA ASP A 170 -1.75 -13.22 -2.01
C ASP A 170 -0.44 -12.60 -1.49
N PRO A 171 -0.34 -11.25 -1.41
CA PRO A 171 0.87 -10.58 -0.97
C PRO A 171 1.15 -10.77 0.54
N SER A 172 0.13 -11.06 1.34
CA SER A 172 0.28 -11.34 2.77
C SER A 172 0.99 -12.67 3.02
N ALA A 173 0.61 -13.71 2.28
CA ALA A 173 1.25 -15.01 2.35
C ALA A 173 2.46 -15.14 1.42
N GLN A 174 2.67 -14.20 0.49
CA GLN A 174 3.66 -14.24 -0.60
C GLN A 174 3.53 -15.54 -1.43
N LYS A 175 2.29 -15.83 -1.84
CA LYS A 175 1.94 -17.03 -2.58
C LYS A 175 0.99 -16.71 -3.71
N ILE A 176 1.07 -17.50 -4.78
CA ILE A 176 -0.02 -17.54 -5.76
C ILE A 176 -1.02 -18.62 -5.32
N VAL A 177 -2.28 -18.25 -5.29
CA VAL A 177 -3.39 -19.17 -5.02
C VAL A 177 -4.03 -19.57 -6.32
N ILE A 178 -4.15 -20.88 -6.53
CA ILE A 178 -4.78 -21.47 -7.71
C ILE A 178 -6.06 -22.15 -7.26
N GLY A 179 -7.18 -21.70 -7.81
CA GLY A 179 -8.50 -22.33 -7.65
C GLY A 179 -8.86 -23.10 -8.90
N TYR A 180 -9.39 -24.31 -8.76
CA TYR A 180 -9.74 -25.15 -9.90
C TYR A 180 -10.79 -26.20 -9.55
N LYS A 181 -11.41 -26.75 -10.57
CA LYS A 181 -12.24 -27.95 -10.48
C LYS A 181 -11.39 -29.17 -10.79
N ASP A 182 -11.42 -30.20 -9.94
CA ASP A 182 -10.78 -31.49 -10.19
C ASP A 182 -11.73 -32.52 -10.83
N SER A 183 -11.20 -33.67 -11.17
CA SER A 183 -11.97 -34.78 -11.79
C SER A 183 -13.11 -35.30 -10.92
N SER A 184 -13.02 -35.12 -9.58
CA SER A 184 -14.10 -35.50 -8.63
C SER A 184 -15.27 -34.52 -8.64
N SER A 185 -15.23 -33.53 -9.54
CA SER A 185 -16.18 -32.43 -9.68
C SER A 185 -16.08 -31.36 -8.57
N GLY A 186 -15.24 -31.55 -7.54
CA GLY A 186 -15.07 -30.63 -6.42
C GLY A 186 -14.24 -29.39 -6.77
N GLY A 187 -14.47 -28.33 -6.03
CA GLY A 187 -13.66 -27.11 -6.07
C GLY A 187 -12.46 -27.22 -5.13
N ARG A 188 -11.28 -26.91 -5.64
CA ARG A 188 -10.00 -27.00 -4.91
C ARG A 188 -9.26 -25.68 -4.89
N LEU A 189 -8.55 -25.42 -3.78
CA LEU A 189 -7.49 -24.38 -3.71
C LEU A 189 -6.16 -25.05 -3.41
N ILE A 190 -5.11 -24.54 -4.04
CA ILE A 190 -3.72 -24.89 -3.75
C ILE A 190 -2.85 -23.64 -3.75
N ALA A 191 -1.87 -23.58 -2.84
CA ALA A 191 -0.92 -22.47 -2.76
C ALA A 191 0.37 -22.82 -3.49
N ALA A 192 0.83 -21.94 -4.36
CA ALA A 192 2.06 -22.05 -5.12
C ALA A 192 3.14 -21.13 -4.56
N THR A 193 4.37 -21.63 -4.43
CA THR A 193 5.55 -20.88 -4.01
C THR A 193 6.54 -20.86 -5.16
N ILE A 194 6.90 -19.65 -5.62
CA ILE A 194 7.89 -19.48 -6.67
C ILE A 194 9.28 -19.33 -6.05
N SER A 195 10.27 -20.00 -6.64
CA SER A 195 11.69 -19.88 -6.28
C SER A 195 12.54 -19.89 -7.55
N GLY A 196 13.12 -18.76 -7.91
CA GLY A 196 13.82 -18.58 -9.18
C GLY A 196 12.88 -18.80 -10.38
N THR A 197 13.15 -19.83 -11.19
CA THR A 197 12.32 -20.21 -12.36
C THR A 197 11.49 -21.47 -12.09
N SER A 198 11.39 -21.91 -10.85
CA SER A 198 10.66 -23.11 -10.44
C SER A 198 9.48 -22.75 -9.54
N VAL A 199 8.46 -23.59 -9.53
CA VAL A 199 7.31 -23.49 -8.63
C VAL A 199 7.15 -24.79 -7.84
N SER A 200 6.74 -24.67 -6.59
CA SER A 200 6.36 -25.78 -5.73
C SER A 200 4.97 -25.53 -5.13
N PHE A 201 4.27 -26.59 -4.80
CA PHE A 201 2.88 -26.52 -4.35
C PHE A 201 2.73 -27.06 -2.94
N GLY A 202 1.82 -26.42 -2.16
CA GLY A 202 1.36 -26.94 -0.88
C GLY A 202 0.40 -28.11 -1.02
N SER A 203 -0.31 -28.44 0.04
CA SER A 203 -1.40 -29.39 -0.01
C SER A 203 -2.64 -28.79 -0.69
N GLU A 204 -3.39 -29.66 -1.33
CA GLU A 204 -4.69 -29.35 -1.92
C GLU A 204 -5.77 -29.26 -0.83
N TYR A 205 -6.66 -28.26 -0.93
CA TYR A 205 -7.77 -28.04 -0.02
C TYR A 205 -9.12 -27.97 -0.76
N ASN A 206 -10.08 -28.72 -0.29
CA ASN A 206 -11.43 -28.75 -0.85
C ASN A 206 -12.26 -27.60 -0.25
N PHE A 207 -12.79 -26.69 -1.09
CA PHE A 207 -13.73 -25.66 -0.66
C PHE A 207 -15.17 -25.98 -1.03
N ASN A 208 -15.43 -26.83 -2.01
CA ASN A 208 -16.75 -27.36 -2.36
C ASN A 208 -16.63 -28.82 -2.83
N SER A 209 -17.39 -29.73 -2.23
CA SER A 209 -17.42 -31.15 -2.60
C SER A 209 -18.35 -31.48 -3.77
N GLY A 210 -19.24 -30.53 -4.13
CA GLY A 210 -20.15 -30.66 -5.26
C GLY A 210 -19.53 -30.24 -6.59
N THR A 211 -20.27 -30.43 -7.70
CA THR A 211 -19.84 -29.97 -9.01
C THR A 211 -19.58 -28.45 -8.98
N THR A 212 -18.34 -28.05 -9.23
CA THR A 212 -17.88 -26.64 -9.18
C THR A 212 -17.47 -26.17 -10.57
N THR A 213 -17.99 -25.03 -11.00
CA THR A 213 -17.63 -24.43 -12.30
C THR A 213 -17.54 -22.91 -12.19
N PHE A 214 -16.96 -22.24 -13.19
CA PHE A 214 -16.81 -20.78 -13.25
C PHE A 214 -16.18 -20.19 -11.98
N ILE A 215 -15.07 -20.75 -11.55
CA ILE A 215 -14.34 -20.32 -10.36
C ILE A 215 -13.64 -18.99 -10.64
N SER A 216 -13.92 -17.97 -9.87
CA SER A 216 -13.25 -16.66 -9.93
C SER A 216 -12.72 -16.28 -8.55
N LEU A 217 -11.45 -15.93 -8.48
CA LEU A 217 -10.78 -15.54 -7.25
C LEU A 217 -10.55 -14.03 -7.23
N SER A 218 -10.72 -13.41 -6.07
CA SER A 218 -10.30 -12.04 -5.84
C SER A 218 -9.72 -11.87 -4.43
N TYR A 219 -8.63 -11.12 -4.32
CA TYR A 219 -7.90 -10.91 -3.07
C TYR A 219 -8.33 -9.63 -2.39
N ASP A 220 -8.77 -9.74 -1.15
CA ASP A 220 -9.09 -8.62 -0.26
C ASP A 220 -7.84 -8.17 0.49
N SER A 221 -7.24 -7.10 0.02
CA SER A 221 -6.03 -6.54 0.64
C SER A 221 -6.30 -5.88 2.00
N SER A 222 -7.55 -5.50 2.30
CA SER A 222 -7.91 -4.88 3.58
C SER A 222 -7.98 -5.88 4.73
N GLN A 223 -8.26 -7.16 4.43
CA GLN A 223 -8.45 -8.20 5.45
C GLN A 223 -7.54 -9.41 5.26
N ASN A 224 -6.68 -9.41 4.24
CA ASN A 224 -5.84 -10.54 3.85
C ASN A 224 -6.67 -11.82 3.66
N LYS A 225 -7.71 -11.73 2.84
CA LYS A 225 -8.64 -12.81 2.54
C LYS A 225 -8.78 -13.03 1.04
N ILE A 226 -9.21 -14.21 0.68
CA ILE A 226 -9.51 -14.56 -0.71
C ILE A 226 -11.01 -14.85 -0.79
N LEU A 227 -11.72 -14.11 -1.63
CA LEU A 227 -13.09 -14.42 -1.99
C LEU A 227 -13.06 -15.41 -3.16
N VAL A 228 -13.64 -16.57 -2.94
CA VAL A 228 -13.86 -17.60 -3.96
C VAL A 228 -15.31 -17.50 -4.41
N PHE A 229 -15.52 -17.08 -5.66
CA PHE A 229 -16.82 -16.97 -6.28
C PHE A 229 -16.96 -18.06 -7.35
N TYR A 230 -18.00 -18.88 -7.26
CA TYR A 230 -18.17 -20.04 -8.12
C TYR A 230 -19.64 -20.42 -8.32
N ARG A 231 -19.89 -21.23 -9.34
CA ARG A 231 -21.18 -21.88 -9.56
C ARG A 231 -21.18 -23.24 -8.89
N ASP A 232 -22.11 -23.44 -7.97
CA ASP A 232 -22.31 -24.71 -7.27
C ASP A 232 -23.33 -25.60 -7.99
N GLY A 233 -22.84 -26.57 -8.78
CA GLY A 233 -23.66 -27.53 -9.46
C GLY A 233 -24.28 -28.56 -8.51
N GLY A 234 -23.72 -28.76 -7.33
CA GLY A 234 -24.31 -29.57 -6.26
C GLY A 234 -25.54 -28.90 -5.63
N ASN A 235 -25.67 -27.55 -5.81
CA ASN A 235 -26.79 -26.78 -5.28
C ASN A 235 -27.49 -26.01 -6.42
N SER A 236 -28.09 -26.75 -7.33
CA SER A 236 -28.95 -26.23 -8.42
C SER A 236 -28.26 -25.19 -9.31
N ASN A 237 -26.92 -25.25 -9.44
CA ASN A 237 -26.11 -24.29 -10.19
C ASN A 237 -26.19 -22.85 -9.65
N TYR A 238 -26.41 -22.68 -8.37
CA TYR A 238 -26.46 -21.35 -7.75
C TYR A 238 -25.08 -20.72 -7.63
N PRO A 239 -24.99 -19.40 -7.82
CA PRO A 239 -23.76 -18.67 -7.57
C PRO A 239 -23.49 -18.61 -6.07
N THR A 240 -22.33 -19.10 -5.68
CA THR A 240 -21.95 -19.25 -4.27
C THR A 240 -20.61 -18.58 -4.02
N CYS A 241 -20.45 -18.00 -2.85
CA CYS A 241 -19.20 -17.44 -2.38
C CYS A 241 -18.74 -18.13 -1.10
N ILE A 242 -17.42 -18.27 -0.97
CA ILE A 242 -16.79 -18.68 0.29
C ILE A 242 -15.53 -17.83 0.50
N VAL A 243 -15.25 -17.49 1.76
CA VAL A 243 -14.05 -16.73 2.12
C VAL A 243 -12.96 -17.70 2.57
N ALA A 244 -11.80 -17.63 1.95
CA ALA A 244 -10.62 -18.41 2.31
C ALA A 244 -9.56 -17.53 3.00
N SER A 245 -8.89 -18.11 3.98
CA SER A 245 -7.71 -17.54 4.62
C SER A 245 -6.52 -18.45 4.35
N LEU A 246 -5.40 -17.87 3.93
CA LEU A 246 -4.16 -18.60 3.70
C LEU A 246 -3.15 -18.30 4.81
N SER A 247 -2.51 -19.35 5.34
CA SER A 247 -1.42 -19.24 6.32
C SER A 247 -0.32 -20.22 5.92
N GLY A 248 0.83 -19.68 5.49
CA GLY A 248 1.86 -20.47 4.82
C GLY A 248 1.32 -21.07 3.52
N THR A 249 1.05 -22.38 3.50
CA THR A 249 0.41 -23.07 2.35
C THR A 249 -0.92 -23.74 2.74
N ALA A 250 -1.42 -23.48 3.96
CA ALA A 250 -2.63 -24.09 4.48
C ALA A 250 -3.83 -23.14 4.37
N PHE A 251 -4.97 -23.66 3.88
CA PHE A 251 -6.21 -22.91 3.78
C PHE A 251 -7.16 -23.24 4.93
N SER A 252 -7.91 -22.23 5.35
CA SER A 252 -9.11 -22.37 6.15
C SER A 252 -10.24 -21.59 5.50
N PHE A 253 -11.47 -22.04 5.71
CA PHE A 253 -12.64 -21.52 5.01
C PHE A 253 -13.71 -21.03 5.99
N GLY A 254 -14.42 -19.96 5.60
CA GLY A 254 -15.66 -19.57 6.21
C GLY A 254 -16.81 -20.47 5.77
N SER A 255 -18.04 -20.03 5.97
CA SER A 255 -19.22 -20.71 5.47
C SER A 255 -19.54 -20.32 4.04
N GLU A 256 -20.03 -21.26 3.25
CA GLU A 256 -20.58 -20.99 1.92
C GLU A 256 -21.82 -20.12 2.04
N VAL A 257 -21.95 -19.12 1.17
CA VAL A 257 -23.11 -18.23 1.10
C VAL A 257 -23.61 -18.15 -0.34
N ILE A 258 -24.85 -18.51 -0.55
CA ILE A 258 -25.53 -18.40 -1.84
C ILE A 258 -25.82 -16.92 -2.12
N LEU A 259 -25.40 -16.42 -3.29
CA LEU A 259 -25.66 -15.06 -3.72
C LEU A 259 -27.14 -14.87 -4.09
N VAL A 260 -27.68 -15.72 -4.97
CA VAL A 260 -29.06 -15.72 -5.41
C VAL A 260 -29.51 -17.16 -5.65
N SER A 261 -30.80 -17.47 -5.36
CA SER A 261 -31.36 -18.83 -5.53
C SER A 261 -31.82 -19.07 -6.97
N ARG A 262 -30.94 -18.94 -7.94
CA ARG A 262 -31.17 -19.28 -9.36
C ARG A 262 -29.86 -19.67 -10.03
N ALA A 263 -29.93 -20.44 -11.09
CA ALA A 263 -28.75 -20.86 -11.84
C ALA A 263 -28.06 -19.67 -12.55
N THR A 264 -26.74 -19.70 -12.60
CA THR A 264 -25.92 -18.67 -13.23
C THR A 264 -24.75 -19.26 -13.99
N GLU A 265 -24.13 -18.45 -14.87
CA GLU A 265 -22.94 -18.81 -15.66
C GLU A 265 -21.99 -17.59 -15.81
N ASN A 266 -20.81 -17.84 -16.38
CA ASN A 266 -19.86 -16.80 -16.77
C ASN A 266 -19.56 -15.82 -15.64
N HIS A 267 -18.93 -16.32 -14.59
CA HIS A 267 -18.60 -15.55 -13.40
C HIS A 267 -17.32 -14.70 -13.61
N GLY A 268 -17.28 -13.58 -12.97
CA GLY A 268 -16.08 -12.72 -12.83
C GLY A 268 -16.13 -11.96 -11.54
N SER A 269 -14.98 -11.68 -10.98
CA SER A 269 -14.86 -10.90 -9.74
C SER A 269 -13.62 -10.01 -9.74
N SER A 270 -13.73 -8.87 -9.09
CA SER A 270 -12.59 -7.99 -8.82
C SER A 270 -12.74 -7.37 -7.44
N TYR A 271 -11.66 -7.35 -6.68
CA TYR A 271 -11.59 -6.54 -5.47
C TYR A 271 -11.60 -5.05 -5.84
N THR A 272 -12.33 -4.25 -5.10
CA THR A 272 -12.41 -2.82 -5.36
C THR A 272 -11.73 -2.01 -4.26
N ALA A 273 -12.27 -1.99 -3.05
CA ALA A 273 -11.65 -1.37 -1.88
C ALA A 273 -12.44 -1.73 -0.61
N ASN A 274 -11.81 -1.58 0.57
CA ASN A 274 -12.49 -1.65 1.86
C ASN A 274 -13.34 -2.91 2.08
N GLY A 275 -12.78 -4.07 1.75
CA GLY A 275 -13.47 -5.36 1.91
C GLY A 275 -14.57 -5.63 0.87
N LYS A 276 -14.60 -4.86 -0.23
CA LYS A 276 -15.66 -4.99 -1.24
C LYS A 276 -15.11 -5.60 -2.53
N HIS A 277 -15.95 -6.43 -3.14
CA HIS A 277 -15.69 -7.09 -4.40
C HIS A 277 -16.89 -6.88 -5.32
N LEU A 278 -16.67 -6.47 -6.56
CA LEU A 278 -17.72 -6.53 -7.56
C LEU A 278 -17.74 -7.91 -8.17
N LEU A 279 -18.89 -8.55 -8.14
CA LEU A 279 -19.16 -9.83 -8.77
C LEU A 279 -20.03 -9.61 -10.00
N VAL A 280 -19.72 -10.27 -11.10
CA VAL A 280 -20.53 -10.31 -12.31
C VAL A 280 -20.85 -11.74 -12.66
N TYR A 281 -22.07 -11.98 -13.13
CA TYR A 281 -22.55 -13.31 -13.57
C TYR A 281 -23.67 -13.16 -14.59
N ARG A 282 -23.84 -14.13 -15.45
CA ARG A 282 -24.99 -14.22 -16.34
C ARG A 282 -26.09 -15.07 -15.67
N ASN A 283 -27.29 -14.57 -15.67
CA ASN A 283 -28.46 -15.33 -15.21
C ASN A 283 -28.82 -16.40 -16.22
N ASP A 284 -29.02 -17.64 -15.74
CA ASP A 284 -29.48 -18.79 -16.54
C ASP A 284 -30.96 -19.09 -16.23
N GLY A 285 -31.83 -19.05 -17.27
CA GLY A 285 -33.27 -19.27 -17.09
C GLY A 285 -34.14 -18.06 -16.74
N SER A 286 -33.58 -16.84 -16.67
CA SER A 286 -34.37 -15.60 -16.64
C SER A 286 -34.94 -15.29 -18.04
N PRO A 287 -36.10 -14.60 -18.17
CA PRO A 287 -36.69 -14.33 -19.49
C PRO A 287 -35.75 -13.73 -20.50
N ASN A 288 -34.69 -13.02 -20.05
CA ASN A 288 -33.74 -12.35 -20.91
C ASN A 288 -32.27 -12.82 -20.73
N ASN A 289 -31.96 -13.71 -19.78
CA ASN A 289 -30.61 -14.20 -19.48
C ASN A 289 -29.56 -13.09 -19.34
N LEU A 290 -29.96 -11.89 -18.93
CA LEU A 290 -29.07 -10.74 -18.78
C LEU A 290 -28.01 -11.00 -17.70
N SER A 291 -26.85 -10.40 -17.85
CA SER A 291 -25.86 -10.40 -16.79
C SER A 291 -26.30 -9.48 -15.65
N SER A 292 -25.83 -9.78 -14.46
CA SER A 292 -26.06 -9.00 -13.25
C SER A 292 -24.76 -8.73 -12.55
N VAL A 293 -24.74 -7.66 -11.77
CA VAL A 293 -23.62 -7.28 -10.90
C VAL A 293 -24.10 -7.08 -9.47
N VAL A 294 -23.21 -7.37 -8.51
CA VAL A 294 -23.48 -7.18 -7.09
C VAL A 294 -22.19 -6.88 -6.34
N ILE A 295 -22.29 -6.10 -5.28
CA ILE A 295 -21.17 -5.93 -4.35
C ILE A 295 -21.25 -7.00 -3.28
N ALA A 296 -20.19 -7.81 -3.18
CA ALA A 296 -19.90 -8.66 -2.04
C ALA A 296 -19.03 -7.91 -1.04
N THR A 297 -19.38 -7.98 0.23
CA THR A 297 -18.58 -7.40 1.33
C THR A 297 -18.05 -8.52 2.20
N VAL A 298 -16.73 -8.63 2.29
CA VAL A 298 -16.06 -9.59 3.17
C VAL A 298 -15.89 -8.96 4.54
N SER A 299 -16.16 -9.74 5.59
CA SER A 299 -15.92 -9.36 6.99
C SER A 299 -15.45 -10.59 7.77
N GLY A 300 -14.16 -10.63 8.10
CA GLY A 300 -13.53 -11.81 8.67
C GLY A 300 -13.63 -13.03 7.76
N THR A 301 -14.37 -14.06 8.15
CA THR A 301 -14.60 -15.27 7.34
C THR A 301 -16.00 -15.32 6.70
N SER A 302 -16.75 -14.22 6.79
CA SER A 302 -18.12 -14.12 6.28
C SER A 302 -18.19 -13.23 5.06
N VAL A 303 -19.18 -13.44 4.21
CA VAL A 303 -19.51 -12.57 3.08
C VAL A 303 -20.98 -12.19 3.11
N SER A 304 -21.28 -10.94 2.77
CA SER A 304 -22.64 -10.42 2.61
C SER A 304 -22.76 -9.71 1.26
N PHE A 305 -23.98 -9.56 0.76
CA PHE A 305 -24.22 -9.02 -0.57
C PHE A 305 -25.10 -7.77 -0.52
N GLY A 306 -24.79 -6.81 -1.37
CA GLY A 306 -25.64 -5.66 -1.65
C GLY A 306 -26.81 -6.03 -2.58
N THR A 307 -27.51 -5.00 -3.05
CA THR A 307 -28.62 -5.20 -4.00
C THR A 307 -28.05 -5.57 -5.38
N GLU A 308 -28.62 -6.61 -5.97
CA GLU A 308 -28.31 -7.00 -7.35
C GLU A 308 -28.75 -5.92 -8.34
N THR A 309 -27.89 -5.57 -9.28
CA THR A 309 -28.18 -4.65 -10.38
C THR A 309 -28.09 -5.42 -11.70
N ALA A 310 -29.20 -5.49 -12.43
CA ALA A 310 -29.21 -6.10 -13.77
C ALA A 310 -28.53 -5.18 -14.78
N THR A 311 -27.71 -5.76 -15.65
CA THR A 311 -27.16 -5.06 -16.80
C THR A 311 -28.12 -5.11 -17.99
N THR A 312 -27.84 -4.35 -19.03
CA THR A 312 -28.54 -4.42 -20.32
C THR A 312 -27.82 -5.30 -21.33
N VAL A 313 -26.83 -6.08 -20.88
CA VAL A 313 -25.95 -6.90 -21.73
C VAL A 313 -25.96 -8.34 -21.27
N ARG A 314 -25.95 -9.28 -22.22
CA ARG A 314 -25.63 -10.68 -21.96
C ARG A 314 -24.13 -10.92 -22.24
N PHE A 315 -23.32 -10.87 -21.19
CA PHE A 315 -21.94 -11.29 -21.31
C PHE A 315 -21.86 -12.82 -21.43
N SER A 316 -21.28 -13.29 -22.49
CA SER A 316 -21.16 -14.73 -22.76
C SER A 316 -19.72 -15.21 -22.95
N THR A 317 -18.76 -14.43 -22.45
CA THR A 317 -17.33 -14.80 -22.48
C THR A 317 -17.08 -16.05 -21.65
N ALA A 318 -16.60 -17.09 -22.24
CA ALA A 318 -16.28 -18.36 -21.57
C ALA A 318 -14.76 -18.48 -21.35
N PRO A 319 -14.31 -18.99 -20.21
CA PRO A 319 -15.12 -19.40 -19.04
C PRO A 319 -15.44 -18.24 -18.08
N TYR A 320 -14.79 -17.07 -18.21
CA TYR A 320 -14.89 -15.94 -17.26
C TYR A 320 -15.24 -14.65 -17.96
N VAL A 321 -15.86 -13.73 -17.23
CA VAL A 321 -16.02 -12.33 -17.64
C VAL A 321 -14.88 -11.53 -17.02
N PRO A 322 -14.00 -10.90 -17.81
CA PRO A 322 -12.97 -10.01 -17.30
C PRO A 322 -13.57 -8.82 -16.53
N VAL A 323 -13.08 -8.60 -15.32
CA VAL A 323 -13.49 -7.50 -14.43
C VAL A 323 -12.23 -6.83 -13.92
N VAL A 324 -12.12 -5.54 -14.15
CA VAL A 324 -10.94 -4.75 -13.81
C VAL A 324 -11.36 -3.55 -12.96
N TYR A 325 -10.66 -3.31 -11.87
CA TYR A 325 -10.86 -2.13 -11.04
C TYR A 325 -9.82 -1.07 -11.37
N ASP A 326 -10.29 0.07 -11.82
CA ASP A 326 -9.50 1.29 -11.97
C ASP A 326 -9.51 2.04 -10.63
N SER A 327 -8.38 1.95 -9.92
CA SER A 327 -8.27 2.52 -8.57
C SER A 327 -8.19 4.05 -8.57
N LEU A 328 -7.74 4.67 -9.67
CA LEU A 328 -7.69 6.12 -9.79
C LEU A 328 -9.09 6.70 -10.03
N ALA A 329 -9.83 6.15 -11.00
CA ALA A 329 -11.18 6.60 -11.31
C ALA A 329 -12.21 6.09 -10.30
N ASN A 330 -11.85 5.16 -9.42
CA ASN A 330 -12.75 4.43 -8.50
C ASN A 330 -13.94 3.81 -9.24
N LYS A 331 -13.66 3.18 -10.38
CA LYS A 331 -14.66 2.55 -11.25
C LYS A 331 -14.26 1.12 -11.56
N VAL A 332 -15.24 0.29 -11.85
CA VAL A 332 -15.01 -1.08 -12.30
C VAL A 332 -15.42 -1.21 -13.75
N ILE A 333 -14.54 -1.80 -14.54
CA ILE A 333 -14.74 -2.08 -15.95
C ILE A 333 -15.05 -3.56 -16.11
N ILE A 334 -16.17 -3.87 -16.74
CA ILE A 334 -16.58 -5.22 -17.11
C ILE A 334 -16.42 -5.33 -18.62
N PHE A 335 -15.56 -6.24 -19.07
CA PHE A 335 -15.25 -6.41 -20.47
C PHE A 335 -15.62 -7.82 -20.94
N GLY A 336 -16.30 -7.94 -22.08
CA GLY A 336 -16.69 -9.24 -22.58
C GLY A 336 -17.42 -9.15 -23.91
N ARG A 337 -17.81 -10.30 -24.47
CA ARG A 337 -18.60 -10.32 -25.68
C ARG A 337 -20.09 -10.20 -25.35
N ASN A 338 -20.78 -9.35 -26.10
CA ASN A 338 -22.21 -9.13 -25.97
C ASN A 338 -22.99 -10.08 -26.89
N GLN A 339 -23.65 -11.07 -26.31
CA GLN A 339 -24.44 -12.04 -27.07
C GLN A 339 -25.63 -11.37 -27.82
N ASP A 340 -26.18 -10.29 -27.29
CA ASP A 340 -27.31 -9.58 -27.89
C ASP A 340 -26.89 -8.71 -29.07
N ASN A 341 -25.59 -8.45 -29.20
CA ASN A 341 -25.04 -7.62 -30.28
C ASN A 341 -23.98 -8.40 -31.05
N SER A 342 -24.38 -9.47 -31.72
CA SER A 342 -23.53 -10.26 -32.63
C SER A 342 -22.22 -10.75 -31.99
N TYR A 343 -22.17 -10.89 -30.67
CA TYR A 343 -20.98 -11.27 -29.93
C TYR A 343 -19.82 -10.29 -30.06
N TYR A 344 -20.11 -8.99 -30.24
CA TYR A 344 -19.09 -7.96 -30.30
C TYR A 344 -18.45 -7.72 -28.93
N PRO A 345 -17.11 -7.47 -28.89
CA PRO A 345 -16.43 -7.07 -27.68
C PRO A 345 -17.03 -5.76 -27.17
N THR A 346 -17.51 -5.79 -25.93
CA THR A 346 -18.27 -4.70 -25.30
C THR A 346 -17.76 -4.50 -23.88
N TYR A 347 -17.62 -3.27 -23.45
CA TYR A 347 -17.37 -2.97 -22.07
C TYR A 347 -18.55 -2.22 -21.43
N LEU A 348 -18.58 -2.27 -20.12
CA LEU A 348 -19.55 -1.61 -19.26
C LEU A 348 -18.81 -1.05 -18.05
N VAL A 349 -19.00 0.21 -17.75
CA VAL A 349 -18.39 0.86 -16.59
C VAL A 349 -19.39 0.89 -15.43
N ALA A 350 -18.92 0.49 -14.25
CA ALA A 350 -19.68 0.50 -13.01
C ALA A 350 -19.07 1.50 -12.02
N THR A 351 -19.91 2.40 -11.50
CA THR A 351 -19.57 3.30 -10.40
C THR A 351 -20.14 2.75 -9.11
N ILE A 352 -19.28 2.64 -8.06
CA ILE A 352 -19.65 2.02 -6.78
C ILE A 352 -19.79 3.12 -5.72
N SER A 353 -20.91 3.11 -5.01
CA SER A 353 -21.16 3.95 -3.83
C SER A 353 -21.69 3.08 -2.68
N GLY A 354 -20.84 2.79 -1.71
CA GLY A 354 -21.18 1.83 -0.65
C GLY A 354 -21.38 0.41 -1.21
N THR A 355 -22.61 -0.11 -1.18
CA THR A 355 -23.00 -1.36 -1.82
C THR A 355 -23.93 -1.16 -3.03
N ALA A 356 -24.18 0.11 -3.40
CA ALA A 356 -24.96 0.47 -4.57
C ALA A 356 -24.07 0.56 -5.81
N ILE A 357 -24.60 0.17 -6.96
CA ILE A 357 -23.91 0.15 -8.26
C ILE A 357 -24.74 0.99 -9.24
N THR A 358 -24.06 1.93 -9.90
CA THR A 358 -24.61 2.62 -11.08
C THR A 358 -23.83 2.17 -12.31
N LEU A 359 -24.55 1.77 -13.36
CA LEU A 359 -23.97 1.29 -14.61
C LEU A 359 -24.13 2.35 -15.69
N ASP A 360 -23.05 2.61 -16.42
CA ASP A 360 -23.12 3.43 -17.63
C ASP A 360 -23.71 2.62 -18.79
N SER A 361 -23.93 3.25 -19.94
CA SER A 361 -24.40 2.52 -21.13
C SER A 361 -23.29 1.62 -21.68
N PRO A 362 -23.60 0.40 -22.15
CA PRO A 362 -22.61 -0.48 -22.75
C PRO A 362 -22.05 0.09 -24.06
N VAL A 363 -20.74 -0.04 -24.24
CA VAL A 363 -20.02 0.47 -25.41
C VAL A 363 -19.36 -0.67 -26.16
N VAL A 364 -19.63 -0.73 -27.47
CA VAL A 364 -18.98 -1.70 -28.37
C VAL A 364 -17.57 -1.21 -28.71
N VAL A 365 -16.56 -2.02 -28.44
CA VAL A 365 -15.16 -1.71 -28.75
C VAL A 365 -14.89 -1.82 -30.24
N GLN A 366 -15.41 -2.86 -30.86
CA GLN A 366 -15.25 -3.11 -32.29
C GLN A 366 -16.43 -3.98 -32.81
N SER A 367 -16.96 -3.63 -33.97
CA SER A 367 -18.08 -4.35 -34.59
C SER A 367 -17.60 -5.63 -35.32
N VAL A 368 -17.00 -6.54 -34.56
CA VAL A 368 -16.53 -7.85 -35.04
C VAL A 368 -16.96 -8.95 -34.06
N THR A 369 -17.33 -10.13 -34.56
CA THR A 369 -17.59 -11.28 -33.71
C THR A 369 -16.32 -11.76 -33.06
N SER A 370 -16.28 -11.78 -31.73
CA SER A 370 -15.14 -12.12 -30.91
C SER A 370 -15.53 -13.20 -29.90
N TYR A 371 -14.70 -14.22 -29.69
CA TYR A 371 -15.07 -15.34 -28.84
C TYR A 371 -14.58 -15.19 -27.40
N GLU A 372 -13.36 -14.77 -27.16
CA GLU A 372 -12.74 -14.74 -25.84
C GLU A 372 -12.03 -13.40 -25.64
N GLN A 373 -12.13 -12.87 -24.45
CA GLN A 373 -11.58 -11.56 -24.08
C GLN A 373 -10.80 -11.68 -22.79
N ALA A 374 -9.81 -10.82 -22.62
CA ALA A 374 -9.12 -10.59 -21.37
C ALA A 374 -8.95 -9.09 -21.13
N ALA A 375 -8.70 -8.72 -19.88
CA ALA A 375 -8.35 -7.37 -19.49
C ALA A 375 -7.43 -7.41 -18.28
N CYS A 376 -6.60 -6.37 -18.13
CA CYS A 376 -5.83 -6.10 -16.92
C CYS A 376 -5.75 -4.60 -16.66
N TYR A 377 -5.33 -4.22 -15.48
CA TYR A 377 -5.10 -2.84 -15.08
C TYR A 377 -3.60 -2.60 -14.98
N ASP A 378 -3.17 -1.50 -15.56
CA ASP A 378 -1.83 -0.94 -15.46
C ASP A 378 -1.87 0.22 -14.45
N PRO A 379 -1.38 0.03 -13.24
CA PRO A 379 -1.43 1.06 -12.21
C PRO A 379 -0.42 2.19 -12.42
N ASP A 380 0.65 1.98 -13.18
CA ASP A 380 1.68 2.98 -13.42
C ASP A 380 1.21 3.99 -14.47
N GLU A 381 0.63 3.53 -15.57
CA GLU A 381 -0.02 4.39 -16.57
C GLU A 381 -1.45 4.74 -16.20
N GLN A 382 -2.02 4.11 -15.15
CA GLN A 382 -3.39 4.30 -14.68
C GLN A 382 -4.43 4.03 -15.78
N LYS A 383 -4.25 2.90 -16.48
CA LYS A 383 -5.04 2.49 -17.62
C LYS A 383 -5.49 1.03 -17.51
N SER A 384 -6.63 0.75 -18.08
CA SER A 384 -7.02 -0.64 -18.36
C SER A 384 -6.57 -1.04 -19.75
N VAL A 385 -6.22 -2.30 -19.94
CA VAL A 385 -5.85 -2.83 -21.26
C VAL A 385 -6.79 -3.97 -21.60
N PHE A 386 -7.38 -3.89 -22.78
CA PHE A 386 -8.30 -4.88 -23.32
C PHE A 386 -7.63 -5.73 -24.37
N PHE A 387 -7.97 -7.01 -24.40
CA PHE A 387 -7.48 -7.99 -25.38
C PHE A 387 -8.65 -8.75 -25.98
N TRP A 388 -8.70 -8.83 -27.30
CA TRP A 388 -9.74 -9.57 -28.02
C TRP A 388 -9.26 -10.01 -29.40
N PRO A 389 -9.80 -11.11 -29.99
CA PRO A 389 -9.56 -11.45 -31.39
C PRO A 389 -10.47 -10.66 -32.31
N THR A 390 -9.94 -10.20 -33.43
CA THR A 390 -10.67 -9.41 -34.45
C THR A 390 -11.42 -10.27 -35.47
N SER A 391 -11.28 -11.59 -35.40
CA SER A 391 -11.94 -12.55 -36.28
C SER A 391 -12.14 -13.86 -35.54
N SER A 392 -13.33 -14.09 -35.00
CA SER A 392 -13.63 -15.28 -34.17
C SER A 392 -12.59 -15.48 -33.08
N ARG A 393 -11.58 -16.35 -33.29
CA ARG A 393 -10.44 -16.60 -32.39
C ARG A 393 -9.10 -16.23 -32.98
N ASN A 394 -9.08 -15.54 -34.12
CA ASN A 394 -7.83 -15.22 -34.80
C ASN A 394 -7.53 -13.73 -34.77
N ILE A 395 -6.27 -13.38 -35.02
CA ILE A 395 -5.76 -12.02 -35.08
C ILE A 395 -6.09 -11.26 -33.80
N PRO A 396 -5.50 -11.71 -32.66
CA PRO A 396 -5.70 -11.00 -31.40
C PRO A 396 -5.06 -9.61 -31.43
N VAL A 397 -5.73 -8.68 -30.78
CA VAL A 397 -5.28 -7.30 -30.62
C VAL A 397 -5.40 -6.89 -29.15
N GLY A 398 -4.61 -5.89 -28.78
CA GLY A 398 -4.72 -5.21 -27.50
C GLY A 398 -4.93 -3.72 -27.71
N ALA A 399 -5.66 -3.07 -26.82
CA ALA A 399 -5.83 -1.62 -26.82
C ALA A 399 -5.91 -1.08 -25.40
N VAL A 400 -5.43 0.13 -25.22
CA VAL A 400 -5.46 0.84 -23.94
C VAL A 400 -6.83 1.52 -23.78
N PHE A 401 -7.44 1.31 -22.63
CA PHE A 401 -8.70 1.92 -22.25
C PHE A 401 -8.49 2.97 -21.18
N THR A 402 -8.97 4.17 -21.44
CA THR A 402 -9.01 5.26 -20.46
C THR A 402 -10.44 5.42 -19.96
N VAL A 403 -10.67 5.26 -18.67
CA VAL A 403 -11.98 5.52 -18.07
C VAL A 403 -12.28 7.00 -18.09
N GLY A 404 -13.49 7.36 -18.49
CA GLY A 404 -13.96 8.74 -18.37
C GLY A 404 -14.05 9.14 -16.89
N SER A 405 -13.34 10.20 -16.53
CA SER A 405 -13.45 10.82 -15.22
C SER A 405 -13.73 12.31 -15.40
N THR A 406 -14.67 12.83 -14.64
CA THR A 406 -14.85 14.28 -14.52
C THR A 406 -14.09 14.72 -13.27
N ASN A 407 -12.94 15.31 -13.44
CA ASN A 407 -12.16 15.88 -12.34
C ASN A 407 -12.77 17.24 -11.94
N VAL A 408 -14.03 17.23 -11.48
CA VAL A 408 -14.75 18.45 -11.03
C VAL A 408 -14.25 18.89 -9.64
N SER A 409 -13.53 18.04 -8.92
CA SER A 409 -13.06 18.32 -7.54
C SER A 409 -11.93 19.35 -7.46
N SER A 410 -11.28 19.67 -8.58
CA SER A 410 -10.19 20.66 -8.64
C SER A 410 -10.60 22.02 -9.23
N TYR A 411 -11.90 22.25 -9.50
CA TYR A 411 -12.37 23.50 -10.11
C TYR A 411 -12.03 24.72 -9.26
N VAL A 412 -11.30 25.67 -9.82
CA VAL A 412 -10.93 26.92 -9.16
C VAL A 412 -11.52 28.15 -9.85
N GLY A 413 -11.84 28.09 -11.13
CA GLY A 413 -12.37 29.25 -11.80
C GLY A 413 -12.47 29.09 -13.32
N ILE A 414 -12.62 30.24 -13.99
CA ILE A 414 -12.73 30.36 -15.45
C ILE A 414 -11.67 31.33 -15.93
N THR A 415 -10.95 30.99 -17.01
CA THR A 415 -9.95 31.86 -17.62
C THR A 415 -10.60 33.07 -18.24
N GLU A 416 -10.10 34.27 -17.98
CA GLU A 416 -10.60 35.52 -18.64
C GLU A 416 -10.14 35.67 -20.09
N ALA A 417 -8.96 35.14 -20.38
CA ALA A 417 -8.37 35.15 -21.73
C ALA A 417 -7.67 33.84 -22.00
N ALA A 418 -7.29 33.58 -23.24
CA ALA A 418 -6.45 32.42 -23.55
C ALA A 418 -5.08 32.54 -22.90
N ILE A 419 -4.59 31.44 -22.29
CA ILE A 419 -3.28 31.38 -21.62
C ILE A 419 -2.46 30.32 -22.33
N SER A 420 -1.28 30.67 -22.82
CA SER A 420 -0.35 29.72 -23.42
C SER A 420 0.25 28.79 -22.33
N ASP A 421 0.67 27.60 -22.75
CA ASP A 421 1.35 26.66 -21.85
C ASP A 421 2.51 27.34 -21.11
N THR A 422 2.62 27.10 -19.81
CA THR A 422 3.61 27.69 -18.89
C THR A 422 3.56 29.23 -18.77
N ALA A 423 2.61 29.93 -19.42
CA ALA A 423 2.39 31.35 -19.25
C ALA A 423 1.48 31.66 -18.05
N THR A 424 1.64 32.83 -17.47
CA THR A 424 0.75 33.35 -16.42
C THR A 424 -0.44 34.06 -17.06
N GLY A 425 -1.63 33.76 -16.58
CA GLY A 425 -2.86 34.41 -17.00
C GLY A 425 -3.92 34.45 -15.92
N THR A 426 -4.94 35.28 -16.13
CA THR A 426 -5.95 35.60 -15.14
C THR A 426 -7.09 34.58 -15.16
N VAL A 427 -7.45 34.05 -14.01
CA VAL A 427 -8.59 33.18 -13.75
C VAL A 427 -9.58 33.89 -12.83
N THR A 428 -10.82 34.01 -13.26
CA THR A 428 -11.91 34.54 -12.41
C THR A 428 -12.39 33.45 -11.49
N LEU A 429 -12.27 33.67 -10.18
CA LEU A 429 -12.76 32.78 -9.14
C LEU A 429 -14.18 33.19 -8.75
N GLN A 430 -15.14 32.30 -8.84
CA GLN A 430 -16.50 32.56 -8.37
C GLN A 430 -16.74 31.87 -7.04
N GLY A 431 -17.15 32.65 -6.02
CA GLY A 431 -17.45 32.38 -4.63
C GLY A 431 -17.79 30.96 -4.22
N GLY A 432 -17.23 30.52 -3.13
CA GLY A 432 -17.55 29.26 -2.46
C GLY A 432 -16.99 28.03 -3.18
N VAL A 433 -15.74 27.70 -2.95
CA VAL A 433 -15.18 26.43 -3.46
C VAL A 433 -15.60 25.33 -2.48
N SER A 434 -16.46 24.40 -2.95
CA SER A 434 -16.65 23.14 -2.26
C SER A 434 -15.43 22.26 -2.57
N THR A 435 -14.58 22.01 -1.58
CA THR A 435 -13.32 21.33 -1.78
C THR A 435 -13.44 19.85 -1.42
N GLY A 436 -13.55 19.00 -2.41
CA GLY A 436 -13.22 17.60 -2.29
C GLY A 436 -11.72 17.42 -2.56
N GLY A 437 -10.93 17.25 -1.55
CA GLY A 437 -9.67 16.50 -1.57
C GLY A 437 -8.35 17.26 -1.74
N ASN A 438 -8.11 18.13 -2.71
CA ASN A 438 -6.74 18.57 -3.04
C ASN A 438 -6.38 20.03 -2.75
N LEU A 439 -7.32 20.87 -2.30
CA LEU A 439 -7.08 22.27 -1.97
C LEU A 439 -6.91 22.53 -0.47
N LEU A 440 -7.08 21.51 0.37
CA LEU A 440 -6.98 21.65 1.80
C LEU A 440 -5.55 21.47 2.26
N PRO A 441 -5.10 22.30 3.21
CA PRO A 441 -3.81 22.06 3.83
C PRO A 441 -3.88 20.70 4.53
N TYR A 442 -2.97 19.81 4.17
CA TYR A 442 -2.75 18.60 4.93
C TYR A 442 -2.15 19.01 6.26
N ALA A 443 -2.96 19.08 7.29
CA ALA A 443 -2.46 19.34 8.63
C ALA A 443 -2.68 18.10 9.49
N PRO A 444 -1.74 17.79 10.41
CA PRO A 444 -1.96 16.75 11.41
C PRO A 444 -3.19 17.07 12.26
N SER A 445 -4.10 16.10 12.38
CA SER A 445 -5.21 16.12 13.34
C SER A 445 -4.94 15.13 14.46
N PHE A 446 -5.23 15.52 15.68
CA PHE A 446 -4.83 14.78 16.85
C PHE A 446 -6.04 14.23 17.62
N GLY A 447 -5.94 12.99 18.04
CA GLY A 447 -6.87 12.41 19.01
C GLY A 447 -6.63 12.95 20.43
N THR A 448 -7.49 12.53 21.33
CA THR A 448 -7.32 12.88 22.75
C THR A 448 -6.12 12.15 23.33
N ALA A 449 -5.20 12.89 23.98
CA ALA A 449 -4.06 12.29 24.65
C ALA A 449 -4.51 11.38 25.79
N SER A 450 -4.07 10.13 25.77
CA SER A 450 -4.38 9.11 26.78
C SER A 450 -3.14 8.84 27.63
N GLU A 451 -3.29 8.84 28.93
CA GLU A 451 -2.21 8.62 29.90
C GLU A 451 -1.93 7.14 30.05
N PHE A 452 -0.68 6.69 29.84
CA PHE A 452 -0.24 5.33 30.13
C PHE A 452 0.64 5.25 31.40
N SER A 453 1.14 6.38 31.89
CA SER A 453 1.99 6.42 33.07
C SER A 453 1.83 7.75 33.81
N ALA A 454 1.82 7.70 35.14
CA ALA A 454 1.76 8.84 36.05
C ALA A 454 3.01 9.75 35.92
N ALA A 455 3.07 10.78 36.76
CA ALA A 455 4.14 11.79 36.76
C ALA A 455 5.55 11.20 36.82
N ASN A 456 6.53 11.97 36.31
CA ASN A 456 7.96 11.61 36.25
C ASN A 456 8.30 10.39 35.36
N THR A 457 7.53 10.12 34.34
CA THR A 457 7.86 9.11 33.32
C THR A 457 9.09 9.53 32.52
N THR A 458 9.91 8.58 32.13
CA THR A 458 11.07 8.80 31.25
C THR A 458 11.20 7.68 30.23
N LYS A 459 11.86 7.95 29.11
CA LYS A 459 12.23 6.97 28.07
C LYS A 459 11.03 6.19 27.54
N THR A 460 10.45 6.64 26.46
CA THR A 460 9.34 5.94 25.80
C THR A 460 9.77 5.33 24.47
N ALA A 461 9.20 4.18 24.14
CA ALA A 461 9.26 3.54 22.82
C ALA A 461 7.94 2.82 22.54
N VAL A 462 7.49 2.78 21.26
CA VAL A 462 6.24 2.15 20.88
C VAL A 462 6.39 1.36 19.59
N ALA A 463 5.68 0.22 19.52
CA ALA A 463 5.50 -0.53 18.28
C ALA A 463 4.06 -1.03 18.16
N PHE A 464 3.62 -1.27 16.94
CA PHE A 464 2.33 -1.86 16.63
C PHE A 464 2.48 -3.37 16.37
N ASP A 465 1.70 -4.17 17.06
CA ASP A 465 1.51 -5.60 16.85
C ASP A 465 0.29 -5.79 15.94
N SER A 466 0.54 -6.01 14.66
CA SER A 466 -0.51 -6.18 13.65
C SER A 466 -1.29 -7.49 13.78
N SER A 467 -0.76 -8.50 14.50
CA SER A 467 -1.45 -9.77 14.71
C SER A 467 -2.54 -9.68 15.77
N ASN A 468 -2.30 -8.87 16.80
CA ASN A 468 -3.25 -8.68 17.90
C ASN A 468 -4.00 -7.33 17.80
N ASN A 469 -3.65 -6.47 16.82
CA ASN A 469 -4.16 -5.11 16.69
C ASN A 469 -3.98 -4.32 18.00
N LYS A 470 -2.74 -4.30 18.49
CA LYS A 470 -2.35 -3.64 19.75
C LYS A 470 -1.08 -2.84 19.59
N ILE A 471 -0.96 -1.77 20.35
CA ILE A 471 0.32 -1.09 20.53
C ILE A 471 0.98 -1.58 21.82
N VAL A 472 2.30 -1.63 21.81
CA VAL A 472 3.11 -1.90 23.00
C VAL A 472 3.96 -0.69 23.29
N VAL A 473 3.75 -0.10 24.46
CA VAL A 473 4.55 1.03 24.96
C VAL A 473 5.51 0.55 26.01
N VAL A 474 6.79 0.90 25.87
CA VAL A 474 7.85 0.61 26.86
C VAL A 474 8.33 1.93 27.45
N TYR A 475 8.51 1.96 28.77
CA TYR A 475 8.88 3.18 29.49
C TYR A 475 9.50 2.87 30.84
N ASN A 476 10.12 3.88 31.49
CA ASN A 476 10.48 3.81 32.89
C ASN A 476 9.31 4.28 33.75
N ASN A 477 8.82 3.38 34.62
CA ASN A 477 7.60 3.61 35.40
C ASN A 477 7.91 4.28 36.77
N PRO A 478 7.53 5.54 36.99
CA PRO A 478 7.78 6.24 38.24
C PRO A 478 7.00 5.64 39.41
N SER A 479 5.82 5.08 39.17
CA SER A 479 5.03 4.40 40.22
C SER A 479 5.65 3.09 40.68
N ASP A 480 6.71 2.63 39.97
CA ASP A 480 7.45 1.39 40.28
C ASP A 480 8.97 1.66 40.26
N SER A 481 9.41 2.66 41.00
CA SER A 481 10.83 3.01 41.20
C SER A 481 11.60 3.28 39.88
N LEU A 482 10.95 3.79 38.87
CA LEU A 482 11.47 3.98 37.52
C LEU A 482 11.94 2.69 36.84
N TYR A 483 11.40 1.53 37.24
CA TYR A 483 11.74 0.26 36.59
C TYR A 483 11.22 0.19 35.16
N GLY A 484 11.99 -0.45 34.30
CA GLY A 484 11.60 -0.71 32.92
C GLY A 484 10.30 -1.50 32.87
N THR A 485 9.29 -0.94 32.21
CA THR A 485 7.92 -1.44 32.18
C THR A 485 7.38 -1.44 30.75
N ALA A 486 6.55 -2.42 30.42
CA ALA A 486 5.78 -2.45 29.18
C ALA A 486 4.28 -2.40 29.48
N ILE A 487 3.49 -1.78 28.62
CA ILE A 487 2.03 -1.74 28.70
C ILE A 487 1.42 -1.93 27.30
N VAL A 488 0.30 -2.66 27.25
CA VAL A 488 -0.42 -2.90 26.00
C VAL A 488 -1.56 -1.91 25.86
N GLY A 489 -1.62 -1.22 24.72
CA GLY A 489 -2.70 -0.28 24.39
C GLY A 489 -3.60 -0.82 23.28
N THR A 490 -4.88 -0.50 23.38
CA THR A 490 -5.88 -0.73 22.33
C THR A 490 -6.34 0.61 21.78
N VAL A 491 -6.13 0.83 20.49
CA VAL A 491 -6.59 2.03 19.79
C VAL A 491 -8.02 1.81 19.32
N SER A 492 -8.92 2.76 19.60
CA SER A 492 -10.31 2.75 19.15
C SER A 492 -10.74 4.18 18.79
N GLY A 493 -10.99 4.40 17.51
CA GLY A 493 -11.22 5.75 16.98
C GLY A 493 -10.02 6.67 17.26
N SER A 494 -10.24 7.74 18.02
CA SER A 494 -9.19 8.70 18.43
C SER A 494 -8.70 8.52 19.87
N SER A 495 -9.10 7.43 20.53
CA SER A 495 -8.78 7.16 21.93
C SER A 495 -7.90 5.92 22.06
N ILE A 496 -7.10 5.85 23.13
CA ILE A 496 -6.27 4.71 23.46
C ILE A 496 -6.58 4.28 24.90
N THR A 497 -6.86 3.00 25.10
CA THR A 497 -7.05 2.38 26.41
C THR A 497 -5.94 1.41 26.69
N TYR A 498 -5.54 1.27 27.96
CA TYR A 498 -4.40 0.46 28.37
C TYR A 498 -4.80 -0.70 29.27
N GLY A 499 -4.06 -1.81 29.17
CA GLY A 499 -4.11 -2.91 30.08
C GLY A 499 -3.30 -2.67 31.36
N SER A 500 -2.91 -3.74 32.03
CA SER A 500 -2.05 -3.65 33.22
C SER A 500 -0.57 -3.52 32.85
N PRO A 501 0.23 -2.69 33.53
CA PRO A 501 1.66 -2.59 33.28
C PRO A 501 2.38 -3.90 33.66
N PHE A 502 3.34 -4.29 32.84
CA PHE A 502 4.21 -5.45 33.03
C PHE A 502 5.64 -4.99 33.27
N ARG A 503 6.22 -5.39 34.44
CA ARG A 503 7.60 -5.05 34.79
C ARG A 503 8.57 -5.89 33.96
N LEU A 504 9.39 -5.21 33.15
CA LEU A 504 10.46 -5.85 32.37
C LEU A 504 11.72 -6.10 33.22
N ARG A 505 12.07 -5.13 34.06
CA ARG A 505 13.29 -5.15 34.88
C ARG A 505 13.05 -4.47 36.23
N THR A 506 13.89 -4.85 37.22
CA THR A 506 13.99 -4.16 38.52
C THR A 506 15.08 -3.09 38.51
N SER A 507 15.22 -2.41 37.36
CA SER A 507 16.14 -1.30 37.13
C SER A 507 15.54 -0.36 36.09
N SER A 508 16.02 0.87 36.02
CA SER A 508 15.75 1.75 34.89
C SER A 508 16.42 1.20 33.63
N ILE A 509 15.85 1.56 32.49
CA ILE A 509 16.32 1.20 31.16
C ILE A 509 16.63 2.46 30.35
N ASN A 510 17.64 2.38 29.46
CA ASN A 510 17.96 3.44 28.52
C ASN A 510 17.86 2.94 27.09
N TYR A 511 17.71 3.88 26.15
CA TYR A 511 17.62 3.62 24.71
C TYR A 511 16.66 2.47 24.36
N PRO A 512 15.43 2.44 24.91
CA PRO A 512 14.49 1.41 24.56
C PRO A 512 14.09 1.52 23.09
N THR A 513 14.00 0.37 22.40
CA THR A 513 13.37 0.22 21.10
C THR A 513 12.48 -1.01 21.10
N VAL A 514 11.39 -0.95 20.39
CA VAL A 514 10.40 -2.02 20.30
C VAL A 514 10.18 -2.35 18.83
N THR A 515 10.23 -3.64 18.49
CA THR A 515 10.08 -4.10 17.11
C THR A 515 9.18 -5.33 17.07
N PHE A 516 8.17 -5.30 16.22
CA PHE A 516 7.26 -6.43 16.03
C PHE A 516 7.84 -7.44 15.04
N ASP A 517 7.91 -8.69 15.45
CA ASP A 517 8.23 -9.86 14.65
C ASP A 517 6.91 -10.44 14.10
N SER A 518 6.58 -10.10 12.88
CA SER A 518 5.34 -10.52 12.24
C SER A 518 5.28 -12.02 11.90
N THR A 519 6.44 -12.69 11.86
CA THR A 519 6.52 -14.12 11.57
C THR A 519 6.27 -14.98 12.82
N ALA A 520 6.89 -14.60 13.94
CA ALA A 520 6.70 -15.32 15.20
C ALA A 520 5.53 -14.79 16.03
N ASN A 521 4.91 -13.68 15.61
CA ASN A 521 3.90 -12.93 16.37
C ASN A 521 4.43 -12.57 17.78
N LYS A 522 5.59 -11.93 17.81
CA LYS A 522 6.27 -11.53 19.03
C LYS A 522 6.70 -10.09 19.00
N VAL A 523 6.77 -9.48 20.14
CA VAL A 523 7.31 -8.13 20.33
C VAL A 523 8.70 -8.23 20.91
N ASN A 524 9.70 -7.73 20.21
CA ASN A 524 11.08 -7.68 20.68
C ASN A 524 11.33 -6.32 21.33
N ILE A 525 11.66 -6.34 22.60
CA ILE A 525 11.94 -5.17 23.43
C ILE A 525 13.45 -5.16 23.71
N VAL A 526 14.14 -4.17 23.14
CA VAL A 526 15.60 -4.03 23.26
C VAL A 526 15.90 -2.77 24.06
N PHE A 527 16.82 -2.85 25.00
CA PHE A 527 17.18 -1.73 25.86
C PHE A 527 18.57 -1.92 26.49
N THR A 528 19.13 -0.85 27.03
CA THR A 528 20.33 -0.97 27.89
C THR A 528 19.94 -0.93 29.36
N ASN A 529 20.61 -1.74 30.18
CA ASN A 529 20.35 -1.89 31.60
C ASN A 529 21.31 -1.01 32.41
N ASP A 530 20.79 0.01 33.08
CA ASP A 530 21.57 1.00 33.84
C ASP A 530 22.40 0.38 34.99
N LEU A 531 21.84 -0.59 35.69
CA LEU A 531 22.53 -1.22 36.82
C LEU A 531 23.65 -2.15 36.38
N ASN A 532 23.75 -2.49 35.10
CA ASN A 532 24.69 -3.47 34.59
C ASN A 532 25.59 -2.90 33.50
N SER A 533 26.21 -1.75 33.74
CA SER A 533 27.16 -1.09 32.84
C SER A 533 26.60 -0.83 31.44
N ASN A 534 25.32 -0.46 31.32
CA ASN A 534 24.61 -0.26 30.07
C ASN A 534 24.71 -1.45 29.11
N ARG A 535 24.61 -2.67 29.61
CA ARG A 535 24.56 -3.88 28.78
C ARG A 535 23.31 -3.88 27.93
N LEU A 536 23.48 -4.24 26.66
CA LEU A 536 22.39 -4.38 25.72
C LEU A 536 21.65 -5.70 25.97
N GLU A 537 20.36 -5.59 26.28
CA GLU A 537 19.48 -6.72 26.58
C GLU A 537 18.27 -6.73 25.64
N CYS A 538 17.79 -7.93 25.34
CA CYS A 538 16.58 -8.17 24.56
C CYS A 538 15.62 -9.07 25.33
N MET A 539 14.35 -8.69 25.37
CA MET A 539 13.24 -9.51 25.86
C MET A 539 12.25 -9.74 24.71
N THR A 540 11.74 -10.96 24.62
CA THR A 540 10.72 -11.30 23.63
C THR A 540 9.38 -11.45 24.34
N GLY A 541 8.42 -10.59 23.97
CA GLY A 541 7.09 -10.52 24.55
C GLY A 541 6.04 -11.22 23.71
N THR A 542 5.03 -11.75 24.39
CA THR A 542 3.82 -12.31 23.79
C THR A 542 2.60 -11.54 24.30
N ILE A 543 1.80 -11.02 23.39
CA ILE A 543 0.57 -10.29 23.72
C ILE A 543 -0.60 -11.27 23.79
N SER A 544 -1.47 -11.08 24.78
CA SER A 544 -2.72 -11.79 24.94
C SER A 544 -3.78 -10.82 25.47
N GLY A 545 -4.73 -10.44 24.61
CA GLY A 545 -5.70 -9.40 24.92
C GLY A 545 -5.04 -8.05 25.21
N THR A 546 -5.18 -7.54 26.45
CA THR A 546 -4.54 -6.28 26.88
C THR A 546 -3.34 -6.52 27.82
N SER A 547 -2.82 -7.73 27.84
CA SER A 547 -1.68 -8.12 28.69
C SER A 547 -0.49 -8.52 27.84
N ILE A 548 0.71 -8.30 28.36
CA ILE A 548 1.97 -8.81 27.80
C ILE A 548 2.65 -9.71 28.81
N SER A 549 3.20 -10.81 28.35
CA SER A 549 4.16 -11.64 29.06
C SER A 549 5.47 -11.66 28.27
N ALA A 550 6.60 -11.69 28.94
CA ALA A 550 7.89 -11.71 28.27
C ALA A 550 8.79 -12.78 28.85
N ALA A 551 9.60 -13.42 27.98
CA ALA A 551 10.66 -14.30 28.37
C ALA A 551 11.75 -13.50 29.13
N SER A 552 12.61 -14.18 29.87
CA SER A 552 13.75 -13.55 30.58
C SER A 552 14.63 -12.80 29.56
N ALA A 553 15.20 -11.68 30.01
CA ALA A 553 16.09 -10.93 29.15
C ALA A 553 17.36 -11.73 28.84
N ILE A 554 17.80 -11.62 27.58
CA ILE A 554 19.06 -12.17 27.12
C ILE A 554 20.03 -11.05 26.76
N LEU A 555 21.30 -11.30 26.90
CA LEU A 555 22.34 -10.38 26.46
C LEU A 555 22.52 -10.46 24.96
N VAL A 556 22.63 -9.31 24.32
CA VAL A 556 23.06 -9.22 22.92
C VAL A 556 24.58 -9.37 22.91
N ASN A 557 25.05 -10.60 22.87
CA ASN A 557 26.45 -11.05 22.71
C ASN A 557 27.54 -10.16 23.37
N GLY A 558 27.61 -10.17 24.72
CA GLY A 558 28.73 -9.58 25.45
C GLY A 558 28.91 -8.05 25.31
N SER A 559 27.88 -7.36 24.81
CA SER A 559 27.90 -5.91 24.65
C SER A 559 27.84 -5.26 26.04
N ASN A 560 28.97 -4.88 26.55
CA ASN A 560 29.06 -3.96 27.69
C ASN A 560 29.11 -2.54 27.11
N GLY A 561 28.32 -1.63 27.68
CA GLY A 561 28.33 -0.23 27.23
C GLY A 561 27.73 -0.02 25.84
N ALA A 562 26.43 -0.15 25.68
CA ALA A 562 25.72 0.21 24.47
C ALA A 562 24.94 1.53 24.64
N THR A 563 24.95 2.37 23.61
CA THR A 563 24.17 3.60 23.53
C THR A 563 23.54 3.74 22.15
N TYR A 564 22.55 4.61 22.00
CA TYR A 564 21.88 4.88 20.72
C TYR A 564 21.43 3.60 20.01
N VAL A 565 20.61 2.81 20.71
CA VAL A 565 20.11 1.52 20.20
C VAL A 565 18.95 1.75 19.23
N SER A 566 18.97 1.05 18.10
CA SER A 566 17.87 1.00 17.13
C SER A 566 17.68 -0.43 16.65
N SER A 567 16.46 -0.80 16.30
CA SER A 567 16.13 -2.14 15.80
C SER A 567 15.18 -2.11 14.62
N ALA A 568 15.34 -3.08 13.73
CA ALA A 568 14.46 -3.32 12.59
C ALA A 568 14.20 -4.82 12.45
N PHE A 569 13.04 -5.19 11.93
CA PHE A 569 12.72 -6.58 11.62
C PHE A 569 12.80 -6.81 10.12
N ASP A 570 13.72 -7.65 9.71
CA ASP A 570 13.86 -8.15 8.34
C ASP A 570 12.85 -9.27 8.13
N VAL A 571 11.74 -8.95 7.50
CA VAL A 571 10.63 -9.88 7.26
C VAL A 571 11.05 -10.99 6.29
N ASN A 572 11.88 -10.67 5.29
CA ASN A 572 12.34 -11.63 4.30
C ASN A 572 13.30 -12.68 4.91
N ALA A 573 14.27 -12.22 5.67
CA ALA A 573 15.19 -13.13 6.36
C ALA A 573 14.58 -13.73 7.64
N ASN A 574 13.47 -13.21 8.11
CA ASN A 574 12.85 -13.53 9.40
C ASN A 574 13.83 -13.31 10.57
N ARG A 575 14.38 -12.09 10.66
CA ARG A 575 15.44 -11.75 11.61
C ARG A 575 15.24 -10.39 12.27
N LEU A 576 15.52 -10.33 13.55
CA LEU A 576 15.68 -9.07 14.27
C LEU A 576 17.10 -8.53 14.03
N VAL A 577 17.22 -7.32 13.53
CA VAL A 577 18.52 -6.63 13.40
C VAL A 577 18.56 -5.53 14.46
N ILE A 578 19.62 -5.50 15.25
CA ILE A 578 19.85 -4.46 16.24
C ILE A 578 21.16 -3.75 15.89
N CYS A 579 21.12 -2.41 15.86
CA CYS A 579 22.28 -1.55 15.70
C CYS A 579 22.49 -0.71 16.96
N TRP A 580 23.75 -0.48 17.35
CA TRP A 580 24.08 0.33 18.51
C TRP A 580 25.48 0.91 18.41
N VAL A 581 25.76 1.92 19.21
CA VAL A 581 27.11 2.44 19.44
C VAL A 581 27.76 1.63 20.57
N ASN A 582 28.86 0.93 20.26
CA ASN A 582 29.54 0.07 21.22
C ASN A 582 30.64 0.85 21.94
N THR A 583 30.31 1.43 23.10
CA THR A 583 31.28 2.23 23.89
C THR A 583 32.42 1.40 24.48
N SER A 584 32.26 0.09 24.59
CA SER A 584 33.34 -0.82 25.02
C SER A 584 34.30 -1.16 23.86
N ASN A 585 33.94 -0.80 22.62
CA ASN A 585 34.80 -0.97 21.45
C ASN A 585 34.98 0.37 20.76
N SER A 586 35.62 1.32 21.39
CA SER A 586 35.96 2.65 20.84
C SER A 586 34.77 3.42 20.26
N SER A 587 33.57 3.16 20.76
CA SER A 587 32.30 3.71 20.23
C SER A 587 32.06 3.39 18.73
N TYR A 588 32.51 2.24 18.28
CA TYR A 588 32.26 1.79 16.91
C TYR A 588 30.77 1.46 16.69
N GLY A 589 30.29 1.77 15.49
CA GLY A 589 28.97 1.37 15.05
C GLY A 589 28.89 -0.16 14.87
N THR A 590 28.03 -0.82 15.60
CA THR A 590 27.97 -2.27 15.68
C THR A 590 26.54 -2.78 15.44
N ALA A 591 26.38 -3.93 14.81
CA ALA A 591 25.09 -4.57 14.59
C ALA A 591 25.14 -6.06 14.94
N ALA A 592 24.01 -6.63 15.35
CA ALA A 592 23.82 -8.05 15.56
C ALA A 592 22.47 -8.53 15.02
N VAL A 593 22.42 -9.79 14.61
CA VAL A 593 21.24 -10.43 14.04
C VAL A 593 20.68 -11.45 15.01
N GLY A 594 19.41 -11.31 15.36
CA GLY A 594 18.65 -12.18 16.24
C GLY A 594 17.76 -13.15 15.46
N THR A 595 17.63 -14.35 15.98
CA THR A 595 16.72 -15.40 15.50
C THR A 595 15.81 -15.84 16.63
N TYR A 596 14.51 -15.77 16.44
CA TYR A 596 13.57 -16.29 17.43
C TYR A 596 13.64 -17.81 17.53
N ASN A 597 13.76 -18.29 18.78
CA ASN A 597 13.76 -19.71 19.11
C ASN A 597 12.45 -20.05 19.84
N SER A 598 11.55 -20.76 19.16
CA SER A 598 10.26 -21.14 19.72
C SER A 598 10.34 -22.09 20.93
N GLY A 599 11.42 -22.87 21.05
CA GLY A 599 11.65 -23.77 22.16
C GLY A 599 12.00 -23.07 23.49
N THR A 600 12.65 -21.88 23.38
CA THR A 600 13.01 -21.07 24.58
C THR A 600 12.13 -19.83 24.72
N GLY A 601 11.41 -19.46 23.69
CA GLY A 601 10.64 -18.20 23.63
C GLY A 601 11.50 -16.93 23.57
N GLN A 602 12.77 -17.03 23.20
CA GLN A 602 13.76 -15.95 23.24
C GLN A 602 14.45 -15.78 21.88
N GLN A 603 15.07 -14.62 21.66
CA GLN A 603 15.99 -14.40 20.55
C GLN A 603 17.33 -15.10 20.83
N GLY A 604 17.97 -15.63 19.80
CA GLY A 604 19.38 -16.04 19.83
C GLY A 604 20.18 -15.14 18.91
N PHE A 605 21.26 -14.51 19.38
CA PHE A 605 22.04 -13.57 18.58
C PHE A 605 23.30 -14.20 18.01
N GLY A 606 23.59 -13.89 16.73
CA GLY A 606 24.87 -14.14 16.10
C GLY A 606 25.98 -13.24 16.64
N SER A 607 27.18 -13.39 16.11
CA SER A 607 28.32 -12.55 16.47
C SER A 607 28.10 -11.10 15.99
N PRO A 608 28.37 -10.08 16.80
CA PRO A 608 28.30 -8.70 16.39
C PRO A 608 29.25 -8.37 15.24
N VAL A 609 28.79 -7.52 14.34
CA VAL A 609 29.55 -7.05 13.18
C VAL A 609 29.70 -5.53 13.27
N VAL A 610 30.90 -5.02 13.12
CA VAL A 610 31.19 -3.57 13.06
C VAL A 610 30.80 -3.06 11.67
N PHE A 611 29.92 -2.05 11.61
CA PHE A 611 29.56 -1.37 10.38
C PHE A 611 30.30 -0.05 10.17
N ASN A 612 30.77 0.59 11.23
CA ASN A 612 31.67 1.74 11.21
C ASN A 612 32.78 1.56 12.22
N SER A 613 34.03 1.53 11.76
CA SER A 613 35.24 1.44 12.60
C SER A 613 35.75 2.82 13.08
N GLY A 614 35.02 3.89 12.76
CA GLY A 614 35.18 5.22 13.35
C GLY A 614 34.27 5.39 14.58
N THR A 615 34.52 6.45 15.36
CA THR A 615 33.61 6.84 16.45
C THR A 615 32.23 7.16 15.86
N THR A 616 31.21 6.45 16.29
CA THR A 616 29.81 6.59 15.87
C THR A 616 29.01 7.25 17.00
N SER A 617 28.08 8.10 16.62
CA SER A 617 27.05 8.62 17.53
C SER A 617 25.70 8.60 16.80
N ALA A 618 24.61 8.41 17.51
CA ALA A 618 23.28 8.22 16.96
C ALA A 618 23.23 7.14 15.85
N CYS A 619 22.26 6.28 15.88
CA CYS A 619 21.99 5.37 14.78
C CYS A 619 20.48 5.09 14.64
N ALA A 620 20.03 4.87 13.42
CA ALA A 620 18.68 4.50 13.07
C ALA A 620 18.71 3.36 12.04
N ALA A 621 18.07 2.24 12.36
CA ALA A 621 17.96 1.06 11.50
C ALA A 621 16.57 1.01 10.84
N VAL A 622 16.53 0.79 9.54
CA VAL A 622 15.31 0.71 8.73
C VAL A 622 15.37 -0.55 7.86
N TYR A 623 14.30 -1.31 7.84
CA TYR A 623 14.17 -2.41 6.89
C TYR A 623 13.52 -1.91 5.60
N ASP A 624 14.23 -2.02 4.50
CA ASP A 624 13.77 -1.77 3.14
C ASP A 624 13.20 -3.09 2.59
N SER A 625 11.89 -3.18 2.57
CA SER A 625 11.17 -4.38 2.11
C SER A 625 11.22 -4.57 0.59
N ASN A 626 11.52 -3.52 -0.18
CA ASN A 626 11.66 -3.60 -1.64
C ASN A 626 12.98 -4.26 -2.04
N SER A 627 14.08 -3.87 -1.40
CA SER A 627 15.41 -4.44 -1.68
C SER A 627 15.79 -5.61 -0.77
N ASN A 628 14.98 -5.92 0.24
CA ASN A 628 15.27 -6.90 1.30
C ASN A 628 16.62 -6.60 2.00
N LYS A 629 16.79 -5.37 2.44
CA LYS A 629 18.01 -4.87 3.09
C LYS A 629 17.68 -4.13 4.39
N VAL A 630 18.63 -4.10 5.30
CA VAL A 630 18.59 -3.21 6.45
C VAL A 630 19.53 -2.03 6.20
N VAL A 631 18.97 -0.82 6.20
CA VAL A 631 19.75 0.41 6.07
C VAL A 631 19.97 0.99 7.45
N THR A 632 21.21 1.26 7.80
CA THR A 632 21.58 1.93 9.05
C THR A 632 22.13 3.33 8.74
N ALA A 633 21.42 4.37 9.19
CA ALA A 633 21.95 5.74 9.20
C ALA A 633 22.58 6.04 10.55
N TYR A 634 23.67 6.82 10.55
CA TYR A 634 24.41 7.15 11.76
C TYR A 634 25.20 8.46 11.58
N GLN A 635 25.58 9.04 12.71
CA GLN A 635 26.57 10.12 12.74
C GLN A 635 27.96 9.50 12.76
N ASP A 636 28.77 9.78 11.73
CA ASP A 636 30.16 9.38 11.68
C ASP A 636 31.06 10.46 12.30
N SER A 637 31.29 10.35 13.60
CA SER A 637 32.17 11.29 14.32
C SER A 637 33.64 11.14 13.90
N GLY A 638 34.03 9.98 13.34
CA GLY A 638 35.35 9.79 12.74
C GLY A 638 35.51 10.58 11.43
N ASN A 639 34.40 10.95 10.77
CA ASN A 639 34.37 11.78 9.57
C ASN A 639 33.65 13.11 9.84
N SER A 640 34.14 13.90 10.79
CA SER A 640 33.64 15.24 11.13
C SER A 640 32.15 15.28 11.54
N GLY A 641 31.58 14.18 11.97
CA GLY A 641 30.18 14.06 12.37
C GLY A 641 29.20 14.04 11.21
N HIS A 642 29.65 13.72 10.00
CA HIS A 642 28.79 13.65 8.83
C HIS A 642 27.64 12.66 9.03
N GLY A 643 26.47 12.98 8.47
CA GLY A 643 25.36 12.06 8.35
C GLY A 643 25.67 11.00 7.29
N THR A 644 25.82 9.76 7.72
CA THR A 644 26.27 8.64 6.87
C THR A 644 25.28 7.48 6.96
N ALA A 645 25.12 6.72 5.89
CA ALA A 645 24.32 5.49 5.92
C ALA A 645 25.05 4.33 5.23
N ILE A 646 24.68 3.12 5.61
CA ILE A 646 25.27 1.88 5.09
C ILE A 646 24.18 0.81 4.93
N VAL A 647 24.30 0.01 3.87
CA VAL A 647 23.33 -1.04 3.54
C VAL A 647 23.83 -2.38 4.04
N GLY A 648 23.02 -3.04 4.87
CA GLY A 648 23.28 -4.36 5.44
C GLY A 648 22.48 -5.45 4.72
N THR A 649 23.14 -6.57 4.43
CA THR A 649 22.53 -7.79 3.91
C THR A 649 22.56 -8.85 4.98
N VAL A 650 21.38 -9.30 5.42
CA VAL A 650 21.24 -10.35 6.42
C VAL A 650 21.38 -11.73 5.76
N SER A 651 22.17 -12.59 6.39
CA SER A 651 22.33 -13.99 5.97
C SER A 651 22.49 -14.90 7.20
N GLY A 652 21.49 -15.73 7.44
CA GLY A 652 21.45 -16.55 8.65
C GLY A 652 21.41 -15.70 9.90
N THR A 653 22.45 -15.78 10.75
CA THR A 653 22.59 -14.98 11.99
C THR A 653 23.70 -13.93 11.88
N SER A 654 24.10 -13.58 10.66
CA SER A 654 25.12 -12.57 10.39
C SER A 654 24.56 -11.49 9.48
N ILE A 655 25.24 -10.35 9.45
CA ILE A 655 24.97 -9.24 8.53
C ILE A 655 26.29 -8.80 7.89
N SER A 656 26.26 -8.55 6.60
CA SER A 656 27.38 -7.96 5.87
C SER A 656 27.00 -6.58 5.36
N PHE A 657 27.95 -5.66 5.35
CA PHE A 657 27.69 -4.28 4.97
C PHE A 657 28.35 -3.93 3.64
N GLY A 658 27.68 -3.07 2.84
CA GLY A 658 28.21 -2.49 1.62
C GLY A 658 29.11 -1.29 1.89
N SER A 659 29.14 -0.36 0.95
CA SER A 659 29.92 0.88 1.09
C SER A 659 29.10 1.95 1.81
N GLU A 660 29.78 2.74 2.62
CA GLU A 660 29.21 3.94 3.27
C GLU A 660 28.82 5.01 2.22
N ALA A 661 27.73 5.71 2.48
CA ALA A 661 27.26 6.84 1.70
C ALA A 661 26.96 8.03 2.61
N VAL A 662 27.63 9.15 2.40
CA VAL A 662 27.36 10.40 3.13
C VAL A 662 26.13 11.07 2.52
N PHE A 663 25.13 11.38 3.34
CA PHE A 663 23.93 12.13 2.94
C PHE A 663 23.92 13.58 3.43
N GLU A 664 24.72 13.89 4.44
CA GLU A 664 24.88 15.26 4.99
C GLU A 664 26.35 15.49 5.34
N SER A 665 26.98 16.44 4.68
CA SER A 665 28.40 16.79 4.92
C SER A 665 28.61 17.75 6.08
N ALA A 666 27.60 17.95 6.90
CA ALA A 666 27.66 18.70 8.14
C ALA A 666 27.40 17.79 9.35
N ASN A 667 27.68 18.29 10.54
CA ASN A 667 27.46 17.56 11.77
C ASN A 667 25.96 17.26 11.95
N SER A 668 25.61 15.99 12.11
CA SER A 668 24.22 15.46 12.10
C SER A 668 23.92 14.67 13.36
N PHE A 669 22.82 14.98 14.03
CA PHE A 669 22.42 14.38 15.31
C PHE A 669 21.02 13.79 15.26
N LEU A 670 20.61 13.07 16.31
CA LEU A 670 19.23 12.67 16.62
C LEU A 670 18.54 11.99 15.44
N MET A 671 19.12 10.91 14.95
CA MET A 671 18.63 10.22 13.76
C MET A 671 17.40 9.36 14.04
N ALA A 672 16.41 9.44 13.15
CA ALA A 672 15.31 8.51 13.05
C ALA A 672 15.12 8.08 11.59
N GLY A 673 14.47 6.94 11.36
CA GLY A 673 14.29 6.43 10.02
C GLY A 673 13.01 5.62 9.86
N THR A 674 12.43 5.67 8.66
CA THR A 674 11.29 4.84 8.27
C THR A 674 11.44 4.43 6.80
N PHE A 675 10.69 3.41 6.39
CA PHE A 675 10.60 2.98 5.00
C PHE A 675 9.25 3.39 4.42
N ASP A 676 9.30 4.21 3.38
CA ASP A 676 8.14 4.53 2.56
C ASP A 676 7.92 3.38 1.57
N SER A 677 6.97 2.52 1.87
CA SER A 677 6.66 1.34 1.04
C SER A 677 5.90 1.69 -0.25
N ASN A 678 5.33 2.90 -0.35
CA ASN A 678 4.68 3.38 -1.57
C ASN A 678 5.71 3.87 -2.58
N ALA A 679 6.66 4.71 -2.14
CA ALA A 679 7.74 5.21 -3.00
C ALA A 679 8.93 4.24 -3.09
N ASN A 680 8.97 3.17 -2.30
CA ASN A 680 10.10 2.25 -2.16
C ASN A 680 11.40 2.98 -1.79
N LYS A 681 11.33 3.80 -0.73
CA LYS A 681 12.45 4.65 -0.29
C LYS A 681 12.66 4.56 1.22
N ALA A 682 13.93 4.59 1.63
CA ALA A 682 14.28 4.85 3.01
C ALA A 682 14.28 6.37 3.27
N VAL A 683 13.61 6.81 4.32
CA VAL A 683 13.57 8.23 4.70
C VAL A 683 14.21 8.37 6.07
N PHE A 684 15.24 9.22 6.14
CA PHE A 684 15.92 9.53 7.40
C PHE A 684 15.68 10.98 7.78
N THR A 685 15.38 11.17 9.07
CA THR A 685 15.27 12.50 9.68
C THR A 685 16.42 12.70 10.67
N TYR A 686 16.92 13.91 10.75
CA TYR A 686 18.07 14.26 11.59
C TYR A 686 18.10 15.75 11.87
N GLN A 687 18.86 16.13 12.89
CA GLN A 687 19.18 17.53 13.16
C GLN A 687 20.54 17.87 12.53
N SER A 688 20.62 18.97 11.77
CA SER A 688 21.88 19.53 11.29
C SER A 688 21.89 21.05 11.51
N GLY A 689 22.88 21.52 12.26
CA GLY A 689 22.79 22.82 12.92
C GLY A 689 21.71 22.77 13.99
N SER A 690 20.76 23.70 13.94
CA SER A 690 19.53 23.67 14.75
C SER A 690 18.33 23.10 13.98
N LYS A 691 18.41 22.99 12.66
CA LYS A 691 17.28 22.64 11.78
C LYS A 691 16.95 21.16 11.79
N GLY A 692 15.66 20.85 11.72
CA GLY A 692 15.15 19.52 11.42
C GLY A 692 15.18 19.25 9.92
N LYS A 693 15.90 18.23 9.49
CA LYS A 693 16.06 17.85 8.08
C LYS A 693 15.59 16.42 7.81
N ALA A 694 15.17 16.18 6.58
CA ALA A 694 14.91 14.84 6.08
C ALA A 694 15.62 14.61 4.74
N VAL A 695 15.99 13.37 4.48
CA VAL A 695 16.61 12.94 3.21
C VAL A 695 16.03 11.62 2.75
N VAL A 696 15.87 11.47 1.43
CA VAL A 696 15.32 10.28 0.79
C VAL A 696 16.44 9.46 0.18
N GLY A 697 16.53 8.19 0.58
CA GLY A 697 17.52 7.23 0.13
C GLY A 697 16.93 6.15 -0.80
N THR A 698 17.65 5.83 -1.86
CA THR A 698 17.34 4.74 -2.80
C THR A 698 18.39 3.65 -2.68
N VAL A 699 17.98 2.46 -2.28
CA VAL A 699 18.86 1.29 -2.18
C VAL A 699 18.99 0.62 -3.55
N SER A 700 20.20 0.27 -3.91
CA SER A 700 20.51 -0.53 -5.12
C SER A 700 21.61 -1.54 -4.78
N GLY A 701 21.24 -2.81 -4.70
CA GLY A 701 22.13 -3.88 -4.26
C GLY A 701 22.62 -3.67 -2.83
N THR A 702 23.90 -3.38 -2.64
CA THR A 702 24.54 -3.10 -1.34
C THR A 702 24.93 -1.64 -1.15
N SER A 703 24.43 -0.76 -2.03
CA SER A 703 24.71 0.68 -1.99
C SER A 703 23.43 1.46 -1.78
N ILE A 704 23.55 2.69 -1.28
CA ILE A 704 22.45 3.64 -1.17
C ILE A 704 22.87 4.98 -1.75
N SER A 705 21.98 5.63 -2.48
CA SER A 705 22.13 6.99 -2.97
C SER A 705 21.06 7.89 -2.39
N PHE A 706 21.33 9.17 -2.24
CA PHE A 706 20.43 10.12 -1.61
C PHE A 706 20.09 11.28 -2.55
N GLY A 707 18.84 11.77 -2.42
CA GLY A 707 18.46 13.06 -2.95
C GLY A 707 18.96 14.22 -2.08
N SER A 708 18.55 15.44 -2.41
CA SER A 708 18.86 16.61 -1.58
C SER A 708 18.09 16.57 -0.28
N SER A 709 18.72 16.98 0.82
CA SER A 709 18.05 17.14 2.11
C SER A 709 17.09 18.34 2.09
N VAL A 710 15.94 18.17 2.76
CA VAL A 710 14.91 19.22 2.87
C VAL A 710 14.63 19.49 4.34
N ASN A 711 14.47 20.76 4.71
CA ASN A 711 14.12 21.14 6.08
C ASN A 711 12.63 20.90 6.32
N PHE A 712 12.27 20.16 7.37
CA PHE A 712 10.89 20.09 7.87
C PHE A 712 10.65 21.06 9.03
N ASP A 713 11.71 21.56 9.61
CA ASP A 713 11.70 22.63 10.61
C ASP A 713 12.89 23.57 10.39
N GLU A 714 12.60 24.85 10.22
CA GLU A 714 13.60 25.91 9.99
C GLU A 714 14.19 26.47 11.28
N SER A 715 13.58 26.20 12.43
CA SER A 715 13.92 26.83 13.69
C SER A 715 14.81 25.98 14.58
N SER A 716 14.29 24.94 15.22
CA SER A 716 15.07 24.04 16.06
C SER A 716 14.30 22.78 16.43
N ALA A 717 14.61 21.65 15.81
CA ALA A 717 14.00 20.35 16.07
C ALA A 717 14.88 19.47 16.95
N SER A 718 14.31 18.79 17.92
CA SER A 718 14.98 17.76 18.71
C SER A 718 14.03 16.58 19.03
N LEU A 719 14.52 15.53 19.68
CA LEU A 719 13.74 14.35 20.12
C LEU A 719 12.81 13.82 19.01
N MET A 720 13.31 13.62 17.81
CA MET A 720 12.49 13.28 16.66
C MET A 720 12.26 11.77 16.52
N SER A 721 11.11 11.41 15.97
CA SER A 721 10.72 10.08 15.54
C SER A 721 9.85 10.16 14.29
N ASN A 722 9.94 9.17 13.43
CA ASN A 722 9.15 9.11 12.21
C ASN A 722 8.56 7.71 11.99
N SER A 723 7.42 7.67 11.30
CA SER A 723 6.77 6.44 10.83
C SER A 723 6.14 6.70 9.48
N PHE A 724 5.90 5.64 8.71
CA PHE A 724 5.21 5.73 7.44
C PHE A 724 3.75 5.36 7.62
N ASP A 725 2.86 6.27 7.26
CA ASP A 725 1.41 6.07 7.23
C ASP A 725 1.03 5.53 5.85
N THR A 726 0.76 4.23 5.78
CA THR A 726 0.39 3.54 4.53
C THR A 726 -1.00 3.90 4.04
N SER A 727 -1.85 4.49 4.88
CA SER A 727 -3.21 4.89 4.49
C SER A 727 -3.25 6.22 3.74
N SER A 728 -2.37 7.15 4.12
CA SER A 728 -2.23 8.45 3.47
C SER A 728 -1.02 8.53 2.52
N ASN A 729 -0.18 7.48 2.49
CA ASN A 729 1.11 7.46 1.79
C ASN A 729 2.02 8.63 2.19
N LYS A 730 2.10 8.90 3.50
CA LYS A 730 2.89 10.00 4.06
C LYS A 730 3.88 9.52 5.11
N VAL A 731 5.02 10.18 5.16
CA VAL A 731 5.95 10.10 6.29
C VAL A 731 5.47 11.04 7.39
N VAL A 732 5.16 10.51 8.56
CA VAL A 732 4.76 11.30 9.72
C VAL A 732 5.99 11.52 10.59
N ILE A 733 6.38 12.77 10.79
CA ILE A 733 7.52 13.17 11.62
C ILE A 733 6.98 13.88 12.86
N CYS A 734 7.31 13.36 14.04
CA CYS A 734 7.02 14.01 15.32
C CYS A 734 8.34 14.46 15.96
N PHE A 735 8.38 15.67 16.45
CA PHE A 735 9.57 16.27 17.01
C PHE A 735 9.24 17.28 18.13
N GLN A 736 10.24 17.59 18.94
CA GLN A 736 10.20 18.69 19.89
C GLN A 736 10.68 19.96 19.17
N ASP A 737 9.79 20.94 19.07
CA ASP A 737 10.14 22.28 18.57
C ASP A 737 10.72 23.11 19.73
N THR A 738 12.06 23.17 19.77
CA THR A 738 12.76 23.88 20.89
C THR A 738 12.71 25.38 20.76
N ALA A 739 12.44 25.90 19.56
CA ALA A 739 12.25 27.35 19.37
C ALA A 739 10.87 27.80 19.87
N ASN A 740 9.91 26.91 19.95
CA ASN A 740 8.56 27.16 20.42
C ASN A 740 8.30 26.50 21.79
N SER A 741 9.09 26.82 22.78
CA SER A 741 8.91 26.36 24.18
C SER A 741 8.90 24.84 24.34
N ASN A 742 9.62 24.10 23.50
CA ASN A 742 9.71 22.65 23.49
C ASN A 742 8.37 21.93 23.17
N VAL A 743 7.49 22.58 22.43
CA VAL A 743 6.19 22.03 22.05
C VAL A 743 6.37 20.76 21.21
N GLY A 744 5.55 19.74 21.45
CA GLY A 744 5.46 18.55 20.60
C GLY A 744 4.75 18.86 19.30
N THR A 745 5.44 18.74 18.18
CA THR A 745 4.98 19.12 16.86
C THR A 745 5.02 17.93 15.91
N ALA A 746 4.05 17.85 15.00
CA ALA A 746 3.99 16.85 13.95
C ALA A 746 3.90 17.51 12.58
N VAL A 747 4.48 16.86 11.57
CA VAL A 747 4.42 17.27 10.15
C VAL A 747 4.30 16.04 9.26
N PHE A 748 3.56 16.18 8.17
CA PHE A 748 3.45 15.16 7.12
C PHE A 748 4.40 15.47 5.96
N GLY A 749 5.16 14.46 5.53
CA GLY A 749 6.04 14.51 4.38
C GLY A 749 5.54 13.64 3.23
N THR A 750 5.59 14.15 2.02
CA THR A 750 5.28 13.42 0.78
C THR A 750 6.56 13.15 0.02
N VAL A 751 6.88 11.89 -0.22
CA VAL A 751 8.03 11.49 -1.03
C VAL A 751 7.64 11.47 -2.51
N SER A 752 8.48 12.06 -3.35
CA SER A 752 8.36 12.03 -4.80
C SER A 752 9.74 11.84 -5.43
N GLY A 753 9.96 10.69 -6.04
CA GLY A 753 11.27 10.30 -6.55
C GLY A 753 12.33 10.24 -5.45
N THR A 754 13.31 11.14 -5.48
CA THR A 754 14.37 11.27 -4.46
C THR A 754 14.20 12.50 -3.57
N SER A 755 13.06 13.18 -3.65
CA SER A 755 12.78 14.38 -2.85
C SER A 755 11.64 14.11 -1.87
N ILE A 756 11.52 14.96 -0.86
CA ILE A 756 10.40 14.98 0.09
C ILE A 756 9.93 16.42 0.26
N SER A 757 8.62 16.64 0.25
CA SER A 757 7.99 17.94 0.55
C SER A 757 7.15 17.82 1.82
N PHE A 758 6.99 18.92 2.55
CA PHE A 758 6.31 18.94 3.83
C PHE A 758 5.08 19.83 3.80
N ALA A 759 4.02 19.35 4.46
CA ALA A 759 2.84 20.14 4.76
C ALA A 759 3.10 21.08 5.95
N ALA A 760 2.10 21.89 6.32
CA ALA A 760 2.18 22.70 7.52
C ALA A 760 2.31 21.81 8.77
N SER A 761 3.22 22.17 9.66
CA SER A 761 3.37 21.50 10.95
C SER A 761 2.27 21.95 11.94
N SER A 762 1.90 21.07 12.86
CA SER A 762 0.91 21.35 13.90
C SER A 762 1.37 20.83 15.26
N ALA A 763 1.12 21.60 16.30
CA ALA A 763 1.43 21.20 17.66
C ALA A 763 0.41 20.19 18.19
N PHE A 764 0.86 19.06 18.72
CA PHE A 764 0.00 18.02 19.32
C PHE A 764 -0.08 18.12 20.86
N VAL A 765 0.78 18.92 21.46
CA VAL A 765 0.74 19.25 22.89
C VAL A 765 1.18 20.69 23.10
N GLY A 766 0.44 21.43 23.90
CA GLY A 766 0.69 22.87 24.14
C GLY A 766 1.77 23.17 25.17
N GLY A 767 2.40 22.18 25.76
CA GLY A 767 3.47 22.29 26.73
C GLY A 767 4.74 21.58 26.32
N GLY A 768 5.85 21.83 27.00
CA GLY A 768 7.14 21.27 26.64
C GLY A 768 7.21 19.76 26.80
N ILE A 769 7.67 19.06 25.77
CA ILE A 769 8.06 17.65 25.85
C ILE A 769 9.42 17.57 26.55
N THR A 770 9.59 16.63 27.48
CA THR A 770 10.80 16.54 28.31
C THR A 770 11.63 15.28 28.06
N SER A 771 11.14 14.30 27.29
CA SER A 771 11.83 13.05 27.01
C SER A 771 11.40 12.50 25.64
N ASN A 772 11.99 11.39 25.25
CA ASN A 772 11.85 10.71 23.95
C ASN A 772 10.43 10.79 23.38
N ILE A 773 10.36 11.07 22.09
CA ILE A 773 9.21 10.86 21.25
C ILE A 773 9.39 9.52 20.53
N SER A 774 8.32 8.74 20.41
CA SER A 774 8.35 7.51 19.58
C SER A 774 7.05 7.37 18.82
N THR A 775 7.13 6.96 17.55
CA THR A 775 5.98 6.82 16.65
C THR A 775 5.87 5.41 16.10
N THR A 776 4.66 4.98 15.82
CA THR A 776 4.35 3.76 15.07
C THR A 776 3.06 3.95 14.29
N PHE A 777 2.91 3.26 13.18
CA PHE A 777 1.66 3.27 12.43
C PHE A 777 0.81 2.05 12.80
N ASP A 778 -0.43 2.29 13.21
CA ASP A 778 -1.45 1.27 13.48
C ASP A 778 -2.29 1.08 12.21
N SER A 779 -1.98 0.04 11.44
CA SER A 779 -2.66 -0.27 10.17
C SER A 779 -4.08 -0.82 10.35
N ASN A 780 -4.47 -1.20 11.57
CA ASN A 780 -5.83 -1.66 11.85
C ASN A 780 -6.85 -0.50 11.90
N VAL A 781 -6.42 0.64 12.43
CA VAL A 781 -7.26 1.85 12.52
C VAL A 781 -6.80 2.97 11.59
N ASN A 782 -5.76 2.73 10.77
CA ASN A 782 -5.16 3.68 9.84
C ASN A 782 -4.77 5.00 10.54
N LYS A 783 -3.97 4.88 11.59
CA LYS A 783 -3.52 6.04 12.38
C LYS A 783 -2.08 5.91 12.81
N THR A 784 -1.34 7.00 12.76
CA THR A 784 -0.06 7.08 13.44
C THR A 784 -0.29 7.30 14.94
N ILE A 785 0.45 6.59 15.76
CA ILE A 785 0.47 6.74 17.22
C ILE A 785 1.78 7.40 17.61
N VAL A 786 1.71 8.45 18.41
CA VAL A 786 2.89 9.07 19.03
C VAL A 786 2.83 8.89 20.53
N THR A 787 3.93 8.46 21.14
CA THR A 787 4.16 8.44 22.58
C THR A 787 5.15 9.52 22.96
N PHE A 788 4.90 10.19 24.08
CA PHE A 788 5.73 11.30 24.56
C PHE A 788 5.61 11.48 26.08
N VAL A 789 6.51 12.26 26.64
CA VAL A 789 6.45 12.69 28.05
C VAL A 789 6.09 14.16 28.11
N ASP A 790 4.91 14.44 28.67
CA ASP A 790 4.32 15.78 28.74
C ASP A 790 4.87 16.56 29.94
N GLY A 791 5.82 17.47 29.70
CA GLY A 791 6.43 18.28 30.72
C GLY A 791 5.48 19.31 31.32
N SER A 792 4.40 19.67 30.64
CA SER A 792 3.39 20.60 31.17
C SER A 792 2.40 19.93 32.13
N ASP A 793 2.32 18.61 32.12
CA ASP A 793 1.45 17.80 32.96
C ASP A 793 2.27 16.84 33.85
N SER A 794 3.09 17.40 34.71
CA SER A 794 3.89 16.66 35.69
C SER A 794 4.76 15.55 35.10
N THR A 795 5.21 15.68 33.84
CA THR A 795 5.98 14.70 33.10
C THR A 795 5.31 13.31 32.98
N LYS A 796 3.99 13.32 32.75
CA LYS A 796 3.22 12.10 32.51
C LYS A 796 3.59 11.47 31.17
N GLY A 797 3.56 10.14 31.10
CA GLY A 797 3.65 9.40 29.88
C GLY A 797 2.31 9.36 29.15
N LYS A 798 2.24 9.93 27.95
CA LYS A 798 1.02 10.03 27.16
C LYS A 798 1.23 9.49 25.74
N ALA A 799 0.12 9.07 25.14
CA ALA A 799 0.06 8.78 23.71
C ALA A 799 -1.22 9.36 23.10
N LEU A 800 -1.15 9.68 21.82
CA LEU A 800 -2.31 10.08 21.03
C LEU A 800 -2.22 9.55 19.60
N THR A 801 -3.34 9.59 18.91
CA THR A 801 -3.43 9.25 17.50
C THR A 801 -3.23 10.48 16.63
N ILE A 802 -2.54 10.30 15.50
CA ILE A 802 -2.37 11.32 14.46
C ILE A 802 -3.03 10.81 13.20
N THR A 803 -3.82 11.66 12.58
CA THR A 803 -4.40 11.43 11.26
C THR A 803 -4.20 12.64 10.40
N GLU A 804 -4.18 12.45 9.10
CA GLU A 804 -4.31 13.55 8.16
C GLU A 804 -5.70 14.18 8.28
N SER A 805 -5.77 15.48 8.43
CA SER A 805 -7.03 16.23 8.41
C SER A 805 -7.09 17.05 7.14
N ASN A 806 -8.09 16.79 6.34
CA ASN A 806 -8.44 17.59 5.17
C ASN A 806 -9.54 18.62 5.52
N ALA A 807 -9.81 18.86 6.81
CA ALA A 807 -10.88 19.73 7.24
C ALA A 807 -10.34 21.14 7.49
N LEU A 808 -10.98 22.13 6.86
CA LEU A 808 -10.77 23.53 7.17
C LEU A 808 -11.28 23.83 8.60
N THR A 809 -10.57 24.69 9.32
CA THR A 809 -11.05 25.21 10.60
C THR A 809 -12.02 26.36 10.34
N ILE A 810 -13.29 26.20 10.69
CA ILE A 810 -14.35 27.21 10.47
C ILE A 810 -13.94 28.55 11.12
N GLY A 811 -14.09 29.65 10.37
CA GLY A 811 -13.73 30.97 10.81
C GLY A 811 -12.23 31.29 10.73
N SER A 812 -11.39 30.34 10.29
CA SER A 812 -9.96 30.60 10.08
C SER A 812 -9.71 31.18 8.69
N THR A 813 -8.78 32.12 8.63
CA THR A 813 -8.26 32.68 7.38
C THR A 813 -7.18 31.77 6.82
N TYR A 814 -7.28 31.42 5.55
CA TYR A 814 -6.32 30.62 4.82
C TYR A 814 -5.56 31.46 3.79
N TYR A 815 -4.30 31.11 3.61
CA TYR A 815 -3.38 31.78 2.69
C TYR A 815 -2.85 30.78 1.69
N VAL A 816 -2.59 31.22 0.47
CA VAL A 816 -1.90 30.39 -0.53
C VAL A 816 -0.43 30.27 -0.12
N GLN A 817 0.03 29.07 0.11
CA GLN A 817 1.42 28.79 0.46
C GLN A 817 2.30 28.74 -0.80
N ASP A 818 3.62 28.84 -0.65
CA ASP A 818 4.59 28.85 -1.75
C ASP A 818 4.58 27.54 -2.59
N ASP A 819 4.04 26.46 -2.05
CA ASP A 819 3.83 25.19 -2.73
C ASP A 819 2.46 25.06 -3.42
N GLY A 820 1.67 26.15 -3.43
CA GLY A 820 0.32 26.19 -4.01
C GLY A 820 -0.79 25.62 -3.11
N THR A 821 -0.47 25.15 -1.92
CA THR A 821 -1.48 24.67 -0.96
C THR A 821 -2.12 25.83 -0.17
N LEU A 822 -3.22 25.55 0.54
CA LEU A 822 -3.81 26.51 1.50
C LEU A 822 -3.28 26.20 2.90
N GLY A 823 -2.84 27.23 3.62
CA GLY A 823 -2.36 27.12 4.99
C GLY A 823 -2.83 28.27 5.87
N THR A 824 -2.75 28.13 7.19
CA THR A 824 -3.03 29.21 8.14
C THR A 824 -1.80 30.09 8.42
N GLY A 825 -0.63 29.69 7.92
CA GLY A 825 0.58 30.52 7.94
C GLY A 825 0.40 31.76 7.07
N SER A 826 0.64 32.96 7.61
CA SER A 826 0.45 34.23 6.89
C SER A 826 1.49 34.35 5.77
N THR A 827 1.03 34.24 4.53
CA THR A 827 1.77 34.64 3.33
C THR A 827 1.18 35.95 2.78
N SER A 828 1.74 36.48 1.70
CA SER A 828 1.24 37.71 1.08
C SER A 828 -0.12 37.53 0.38
N ILE A 829 -0.60 36.29 0.22
CA ILE A 829 -1.82 35.98 -0.52
C ILE A 829 -2.84 35.31 0.39
N VAL A 830 -3.87 36.05 0.79
CA VAL A 830 -5.03 35.49 1.48
C VAL A 830 -5.88 34.73 0.50
N ALA A 831 -6.16 33.48 0.76
CA ALA A 831 -7.08 32.67 -0.05
C ALA A 831 -8.53 32.90 0.34
N GLY A 832 -8.82 32.96 1.63
CA GLY A 832 -10.18 33.17 2.10
C GLY A 832 -10.41 32.74 3.56
N GLU A 833 -11.68 32.79 3.98
CA GLU A 833 -12.11 32.34 5.29
C GLU A 833 -12.95 31.06 5.19
N ALA A 834 -12.67 30.09 6.03
CA ALA A 834 -13.40 28.83 6.04
C ALA A 834 -14.83 29.01 6.55
N LEU A 835 -15.82 28.69 5.71
CA LEU A 835 -17.25 28.71 6.05
C LEU A 835 -17.72 27.39 6.66
N SER A 836 -17.06 26.31 6.33
CA SER A 836 -17.30 24.97 6.88
C SER A 836 -15.99 24.19 6.91
N THR A 837 -16.01 22.96 7.39
CA THR A 837 -14.85 22.05 7.34
C THR A 837 -14.45 21.66 5.92
N THR A 838 -15.29 21.95 4.92
CA THR A 838 -15.08 21.56 3.50
C THR A 838 -15.31 22.71 2.52
N SER A 839 -15.54 23.95 3.00
CA SER A 839 -15.77 25.09 2.12
C SER A 839 -15.06 26.33 2.62
N ILE A 840 -14.52 27.11 1.69
CA ILE A 840 -13.84 28.37 1.93
C ILE A 840 -14.52 29.48 1.12
N ASN A 841 -14.77 30.60 1.77
CA ASN A 841 -15.19 31.80 1.09
C ASN A 841 -13.94 32.56 0.62
N LEU A 842 -13.70 32.57 -0.66
CA LEU A 842 -12.57 33.30 -1.24
C LEU A 842 -12.79 34.79 -1.09
N VAL A 843 -11.98 35.45 -0.29
CA VAL A 843 -12.10 36.89 0.01
C VAL A 843 -11.07 37.71 -0.76
N ASN A 844 -11.44 38.97 -1.09
CA ASN A 844 -10.52 39.94 -1.65
C ASN A 844 -9.58 40.47 -0.55
N THR A 845 -8.32 40.49 -0.79
CA THR A 845 -7.36 41.38 -0.12
C THR A 845 -6.95 42.49 -1.03
#